data_0a849e4832188ed2f8aad154b8ce86ec
#
_entry.id   0a849e4832188ed2f8aad154b8ce86ec
#
_cell.length_a   1.000
_cell.length_b   1.000
_cell.length_c   1.000
_cell.angle_alpha   90.00
_cell.angle_beta   90.00
_cell.angle_gamma   90.00
#
_symmetry.space_group_name_H-M   'P 1'
#
loop_
_entity.id
_entity.type
_entity.pdbx_description
1 polymer ?
#
loop_
_entity_poly.entity_id
_entity_poly.type
_entity_poly.pdbx_seq_one_letter_code
_entity_poly.pdbx_strand_id
1 'polypeptide(L)'
;MRRLLTATATLLIVVAGLAASSYSATATAAEGAEGPVRVAITGLSPIAPGPNSTIIVTGNLSNTGFDDLSLVSVRLSLSSAPLPDRRAIRQAVEGSGDLTDYALFATETLVAKTLRAGGTDRFEIRVKAADLLLPTPGIYALSVEAVGTGPAGYDTVGVAHTALPWLPDPTTPVKLSWLWPFATWPGQTANGVFLGDLLPRELDRGGRLESILDAAATAPDLVTWVVDPQLLQSAADLQSGYLVEEDGQIRPGTQQGAARRWLADFRTATSEVERPRGRAPRQAPALWTLPYADIDADAVERAKLDGDVIRAVTSAPAVTRESLGRPAQGTFYWAPGGRISTGTLDVLASSGVEAVIMRDNALRPFPAVNYTPSGYADLDTRFGTVRALLLDSSLLDAFNMPQGNRSEIIALRQRVLCELAFVSLESGDEPRYLVTAAGTTRWDPDPLMLRVLLTSLRVAPWTRLVPAGDALALPAPPLSRVAADYDSKARARELDEDYMSKVKHAQEDLTSIRSVVVNPIGISEPISAALLRAESSAWRTRPRAADELLATIQRTIDARMTQLYIVPRDNVTFSGDQGSVPVTVANEFDSSVIVGVTLTGVPAARLAAEPLDQVEIEPGRRASLEVPVRIVGSEPLRVTIQLVDERGRSFGEPAVMILQTTAYSRAALWVVVGAAIILALLVAFDIVRRARGRGRAPRQDTPAEPEAT
;
A
#
# COMPACT_ATOMS: atom_id res chain seq x y z
N MET A 1 -42.56 -47.61 36.02
CA MET A 1 -43.33 -46.39 36.32
C MET A 1 -42.85 -45.31 35.37
N ARG A 2 -43.60 -45.08 34.30
CA ARG A 2 -44.43 -43.87 33.98
C ARG A 2 -43.59 -42.60 33.97
N ARG A 3 -43.39 -41.80 32.92
CA ARG A 3 -44.24 -41.37 31.76
C ARG A 3 -43.27 -40.76 30.74
N LEU A 4 -43.23 -41.08 29.51
CA LEU A 4 -43.81 -40.42 28.33
C LEU A 4 -44.04 -38.91 28.49
N LEU A 5 -43.35 -38.12 27.67
CA LEU A 5 -43.89 -36.90 27.04
C LEU A 5 -43.07 -36.56 25.77
N THR A 6 -43.69 -36.82 24.71
CA THR A 6 -43.79 -36.22 23.37
C THR A 6 -42.71 -35.21 22.92
N ALA A 7 -42.09 -35.62 21.82
CA ALA A 7 -41.32 -34.84 20.87
C ALA A 7 -42.25 -33.89 20.07
N THR A 8 -41.87 -32.64 19.96
CA THR A 8 -42.28 -31.76 18.84
C THR A 8 -41.03 -31.37 18.10
N ALA A 9 -40.86 -31.96 16.93
CA ALA A 9 -39.85 -31.59 15.95
C ALA A 9 -40.23 -30.23 15.36
N THR A 10 -39.44 -29.21 15.61
CA THR A 10 -39.48 -27.97 14.85
C THR A 10 -38.30 -28.00 13.88
N LEU A 11 -38.63 -28.23 12.60
CA LEU A 11 -37.77 -28.18 11.44
C LEU A 11 -37.34 -26.72 11.24
N LEU A 12 -36.12 -26.37 11.64
CA LEU A 12 -35.49 -25.10 11.31
C LEU A 12 -34.75 -25.28 9.98
N ILE A 13 -35.37 -24.80 8.91
CA ILE A 13 -34.75 -24.64 7.60
C ILE A 13 -33.70 -23.50 7.76
N VAL A 14 -32.41 -23.87 7.82
CA VAL A 14 -31.32 -22.95 7.65
C VAL A 14 -31.19 -22.65 6.17
N VAL A 15 -31.82 -21.57 5.74
CA VAL A 15 -31.49 -20.93 4.45
C VAL A 15 -30.14 -20.24 4.65
N ALA A 16 -29.09 -20.85 4.12
CA ALA A 16 -27.81 -20.19 3.95
C ALA A 16 -27.97 -19.09 2.89
N GLY A 17 -28.36 -17.91 3.33
CA GLY A 17 -28.27 -16.70 2.52
C GLY A 17 -26.82 -16.29 2.42
N LEU A 18 -26.23 -16.40 1.23
CA LEU A 18 -25.06 -15.65 0.84
C LEU A 18 -25.36 -14.15 1.01
N ALA A 19 -24.96 -13.60 2.15
CA ALA A 19 -24.86 -12.16 2.31
C ALA A 19 -23.63 -11.70 1.54
N ALA A 20 -23.80 -11.43 0.26
CA ALA A 20 -22.99 -10.42 -0.40
C ALA A 20 -23.20 -9.14 0.42
N SER A 21 -22.23 -8.77 1.23
CA SER A 21 -22.17 -7.47 1.88
C SER A 21 -21.88 -6.43 0.79
N SER A 22 -22.94 -6.11 0.04
CA SER A 22 -23.04 -4.83 -0.60
C SER A 22 -22.99 -3.83 0.55
N TYR A 23 -21.86 -3.13 0.69
CA TYR A 23 -21.86 -1.83 1.33
C TYR A 23 -22.74 -0.93 0.44
N SER A 24 -24.06 -1.04 0.61
CA SER A 24 -24.93 0.07 0.37
C SER A 24 -24.52 1.11 1.39
N ALA A 25 -23.61 2.02 0.98
CA ALA A 25 -23.63 3.34 1.55
C ALA A 25 -25.10 3.79 1.39
N THR A 26 -25.86 3.70 2.47
CA THR A 26 -27.07 4.48 2.62
C THR A 26 -26.60 5.92 2.42
N ALA A 27 -26.74 6.44 1.20
CA ALA A 27 -26.72 7.85 0.96
C ALA A 27 -27.82 8.37 1.89
N THR A 28 -27.43 8.91 3.03
CA THR A 28 -28.21 9.90 3.72
C THR A 28 -28.34 11.02 2.72
N ALA A 29 -29.37 10.95 1.87
CA ALA A 29 -29.86 12.12 1.19
C ALA A 29 -29.97 13.17 2.29
N ALA A 30 -29.37 14.33 2.06
CA ALA A 30 -29.52 15.46 2.95
C ALA A 30 -31.01 15.54 3.32
N GLU A 31 -31.35 15.25 4.56
CA GLU A 31 -32.67 15.42 5.14
C GLU A 31 -32.92 16.93 5.25
N GLY A 32 -33.24 17.54 4.09
CA GLY A 32 -33.63 18.91 3.91
C GLY A 32 -34.86 19.00 3.01
N ALA A 33 -35.51 17.88 2.68
CA ALA A 33 -36.74 17.87 1.92
C ALA A 33 -37.94 17.74 2.87
N GLU A 34 -38.27 18.81 3.57
CA GLU A 34 -39.61 18.93 4.16
C GLU A 34 -40.59 19.16 3.01
N GLY A 35 -41.15 18.08 2.43
CA GLY A 35 -42.19 18.16 1.42
C GLY A 35 -42.19 17.01 0.42
N PRO A 36 -43.29 16.82 -0.31
CA PRO A 36 -43.45 15.75 -1.28
C PRO A 36 -42.65 15.95 -2.58
N VAL A 37 -42.03 17.14 -2.78
CA VAL A 37 -41.26 17.44 -3.99
C VAL A 37 -39.77 17.50 -3.71
N ARG A 38 -39.03 16.60 -4.36
CA ARG A 38 -37.57 16.72 -4.39
C ARG A 38 -37.17 17.80 -5.40
N VAL A 39 -36.48 18.84 -4.91
CA VAL A 39 -35.91 19.89 -5.75
C VAL A 39 -34.43 19.56 -5.95
N ALA A 40 -33.96 19.51 -7.20
CA ALA A 40 -32.58 19.20 -7.55
C ALA A 40 -31.99 20.31 -8.41
N ILE A 41 -31.01 21.06 -7.89
CA ILE A 41 -30.30 22.11 -8.64
C ILE A 41 -29.25 21.41 -9.51
N THR A 42 -29.38 21.51 -10.84
CA THR A 42 -28.49 20.87 -11.83
C THR A 42 -27.57 21.84 -12.54
N GLY A 43 -27.69 23.14 -12.26
CA GLY A 43 -26.83 24.18 -12.79
C GLY A 43 -27.00 25.52 -12.07
N LEU A 44 -25.90 26.24 -11.90
CA LEU A 44 -25.85 27.63 -11.43
C LEU A 44 -24.76 28.35 -12.23
N SER A 45 -25.13 29.42 -12.90
CA SER A 45 -24.24 30.23 -13.74
C SER A 45 -24.59 31.72 -13.72
N PRO A 46 -23.62 32.64 -13.99
CA PRO A 46 -22.18 32.34 -14.16
C PRO A 46 -21.50 31.91 -12.85
N ILE A 47 -20.32 31.35 -12.93
CA ILE A 47 -19.51 30.94 -11.75
C ILE A 47 -19.14 32.16 -10.91
N ALA A 48 -18.79 33.27 -11.56
CA ALA A 48 -18.47 34.55 -10.95
C ALA A 48 -19.46 35.63 -11.44
N PRO A 49 -20.60 35.80 -10.77
CA PRO A 49 -21.57 36.85 -11.14
C PRO A 49 -21.00 38.22 -10.81
N GLY A 50 -21.04 39.11 -11.79
CA GLY A 50 -20.79 40.52 -11.59
C GLY A 50 -22.10 41.33 -11.59
N PRO A 51 -22.08 42.67 -11.33
CA PRO A 51 -23.27 43.52 -11.18
C PRO A 51 -24.24 43.48 -12.38
N ASN A 52 -23.70 43.29 -13.59
CA ASN A 52 -24.47 43.24 -14.82
C ASN A 52 -24.83 41.83 -15.28
N SER A 53 -24.51 40.80 -14.50
CA SER A 53 -24.77 39.39 -14.84
C SER A 53 -26.24 39.04 -14.66
N THR A 54 -26.73 38.10 -15.47
CA THR A 54 -27.94 37.36 -15.18
C THR A 54 -27.59 36.03 -14.55
N ILE A 55 -28.00 35.79 -13.33
CA ILE A 55 -27.83 34.53 -12.62
C ILE A 55 -28.90 33.58 -13.11
N ILE A 56 -28.48 32.39 -13.51
CA ILE A 56 -29.37 31.36 -14.04
C ILE A 56 -29.23 30.14 -13.14
N VAL A 57 -30.33 29.74 -12.54
CA VAL A 57 -30.45 28.51 -11.74
C VAL A 57 -31.32 27.51 -12.50
N THR A 58 -30.79 26.35 -12.80
CA THR A 58 -31.53 25.28 -13.48
C THR A 58 -31.64 24.06 -12.61
N GLY A 59 -32.73 23.31 -12.77
CA GLY A 59 -32.92 22.10 -12.00
C GLY A 59 -34.13 21.28 -12.43
N ASN A 60 -34.44 20.28 -11.58
CA ASN A 60 -35.57 19.40 -11.75
C ASN A 60 -36.42 19.40 -10.48
N LEU A 61 -37.74 19.31 -10.65
CA LEU A 61 -38.71 19.01 -9.60
C LEU A 61 -39.21 17.57 -9.79
N SER A 62 -39.15 16.75 -8.76
CA SER A 62 -39.68 15.38 -8.80
C SER A 62 -40.71 15.21 -7.67
N ASN A 63 -41.97 14.98 -8.01
CA ASN A 63 -42.99 14.69 -7.03
C ASN A 63 -42.86 13.24 -6.57
N THR A 64 -42.34 13.06 -5.37
CA THR A 64 -42.15 11.76 -4.71
C THR A 64 -43.30 11.40 -3.79
N GLY A 65 -44.30 12.29 -3.69
CA GLY A 65 -45.54 12.07 -2.95
C GLY A 65 -46.58 11.25 -3.72
N PHE A 66 -47.70 11.00 -3.08
CA PHE A 66 -48.79 10.19 -3.65
C PHE A 66 -49.85 11.02 -4.34
N ASP A 67 -49.88 12.33 -4.12
CA ASP A 67 -50.91 13.23 -4.65
C ASP A 67 -50.38 14.08 -5.79
N ASP A 68 -51.23 14.42 -6.74
CA ASP A 68 -50.95 15.41 -7.76
C ASP A 68 -50.93 16.80 -7.14
N LEU A 69 -49.91 17.60 -7.52
CA LEU A 69 -49.77 18.98 -7.09
C LEU A 69 -50.15 19.94 -8.23
N SER A 70 -50.90 20.99 -7.90
CA SER A 70 -51.33 21.98 -8.86
C SER A 70 -50.56 23.32 -8.70
N LEU A 71 -50.40 24.04 -9.80
CA LEU A 71 -49.76 25.37 -9.83
C LEU A 71 -48.40 25.36 -9.19
N VAL A 72 -47.56 24.41 -9.56
CA VAL A 72 -46.22 24.26 -9.00
C VAL A 72 -45.30 25.32 -9.59
N SER A 73 -44.79 26.20 -8.74
CA SER A 73 -43.84 27.24 -9.06
C SER A 73 -42.53 27.05 -8.28
N VAL A 74 -41.49 27.67 -8.74
CA VAL A 74 -40.22 27.79 -8.02
C VAL A 74 -39.92 29.26 -7.69
N ARG A 75 -39.38 29.49 -6.50
CA ARG A 75 -38.92 30.82 -6.08
C ARG A 75 -37.51 30.72 -5.52
N LEU A 76 -36.76 31.82 -5.67
CA LEU A 76 -35.37 31.94 -5.21
C LEU A 76 -35.33 32.78 -3.93
N SER A 77 -34.60 32.29 -2.92
CA SER A 77 -34.32 33.01 -1.69
C SER A 77 -32.83 33.05 -1.43
N LEU A 78 -32.34 34.17 -0.84
CA LEU A 78 -30.96 34.32 -0.40
C LEU A 78 -30.91 34.80 1.05
N SER A 79 -29.77 34.49 1.73
CA SER A 79 -29.51 35.06 3.06
C SER A 79 -29.37 36.58 3.00
N SER A 80 -29.83 37.29 4.03
CA SER A 80 -29.78 38.74 4.14
C SER A 80 -28.35 39.27 4.32
N ALA A 81 -27.43 38.43 4.86
CA ALA A 81 -26.04 38.74 5.10
C ALA A 81 -25.12 37.64 4.53
N PRO A 82 -23.85 37.95 4.26
CA PRO A 82 -22.86 36.94 3.88
C PRO A 82 -22.66 35.93 5.00
N LEU A 83 -22.39 34.67 4.60
CA LEU A 83 -22.03 33.60 5.51
C LEU A 83 -20.71 33.90 6.24
N PRO A 84 -20.64 33.69 7.57
CA PRO A 84 -19.53 34.20 8.39
C PRO A 84 -18.23 33.37 8.26
N ASP A 85 -18.33 32.11 7.88
CA ASP A 85 -17.19 31.19 7.81
C ASP A 85 -17.44 30.02 6.84
N ARG A 86 -16.39 29.22 6.59
CA ARG A 86 -16.44 28.04 5.72
C ARG A 86 -17.37 26.94 6.26
N ARG A 87 -17.58 26.87 7.58
CA ARG A 87 -18.53 25.94 8.18
C ARG A 87 -19.96 26.32 7.81
N ALA A 88 -20.30 27.59 7.87
CA ALA A 88 -21.61 28.09 7.45
C ALA A 88 -21.85 27.84 5.95
N ILE A 89 -20.82 27.99 5.10
CA ILE A 89 -20.89 27.66 3.67
C ILE A 89 -21.22 26.17 3.48
N ARG A 90 -20.54 25.29 4.20
CA ARG A 90 -20.82 23.85 4.17
C ARG A 90 -22.27 23.57 4.56
N GLN A 91 -22.71 24.11 5.69
CA GLN A 91 -24.07 23.93 6.21
C GLN A 91 -25.12 24.45 5.21
N ALA A 92 -24.87 25.58 4.58
CA ALA A 92 -25.77 26.13 3.57
C ALA A 92 -25.89 25.24 2.33
N VAL A 93 -24.79 24.65 1.84
CA VAL A 93 -24.82 23.76 0.68
C VAL A 93 -25.45 22.41 1.03
N GLU A 94 -25.22 21.90 2.25
CA GLU A 94 -25.77 20.63 2.74
C GLU A 94 -27.21 20.75 3.23
N GLY A 95 -27.75 21.98 3.38
CA GLY A 95 -29.09 22.22 3.92
C GLY A 95 -29.22 21.86 5.41
N SER A 96 -28.11 21.86 6.17
CA SER A 96 -28.04 21.35 7.54
C SER A 96 -27.93 22.44 8.61
N GLY A 97 -27.91 23.72 8.22
CA GLY A 97 -27.80 24.88 9.13
C GLY A 97 -29.14 25.47 9.54
N ASP A 98 -29.12 26.44 10.46
CA ASP A 98 -30.27 27.29 10.72
C ASP A 98 -30.41 28.28 9.52
N LEU A 99 -31.37 27.97 8.64
CA LEU A 99 -31.58 28.65 7.39
C LEU A 99 -32.78 29.59 7.44
N THR A 100 -33.16 30.07 8.63
CA THR A 100 -34.37 30.86 8.87
C THR A 100 -34.27 32.30 8.43
N ASP A 101 -33.04 32.82 8.19
CA ASP A 101 -32.81 34.24 7.85
C ASP A 101 -32.67 34.45 6.33
N TYR A 102 -33.63 33.94 5.54
CA TYR A 102 -33.68 34.15 4.10
C TYR A 102 -34.60 35.30 3.74
N ALA A 103 -34.05 36.31 3.03
CA ALA A 103 -34.89 37.31 2.37
C ALA A 103 -35.50 36.72 1.10
N LEU A 104 -36.82 36.70 0.99
CA LEU A 104 -37.53 36.27 -0.20
C LEU A 104 -37.31 37.27 -1.34
N PHE A 105 -36.79 36.80 -2.47
CA PHE A 105 -36.77 37.56 -3.71
C PHE A 105 -38.01 37.22 -4.54
N ALA A 106 -38.70 38.26 -5.07
CA ALA A 106 -39.98 38.17 -5.71
C ALA A 106 -40.00 37.48 -7.12
N THR A 107 -39.03 36.63 -7.40
CA THR A 107 -38.93 35.91 -8.66
C THR A 107 -39.58 34.57 -8.50
N GLU A 108 -40.87 34.47 -8.76
CA GLU A 108 -41.61 33.22 -8.85
C GLU A 108 -41.77 32.83 -10.31
N THR A 109 -41.46 31.58 -10.64
CA THR A 109 -41.56 31.02 -12.00
C THR A 109 -42.46 29.82 -11.97
N LEU A 110 -43.58 29.85 -12.70
CA LEU A 110 -44.46 28.69 -12.86
C LEU A 110 -43.75 27.62 -13.66
N VAL A 111 -43.64 26.41 -13.08
CA VAL A 111 -43.02 25.24 -13.71
C VAL A 111 -44.03 24.32 -14.31
N ALA A 112 -45.06 23.98 -13.53
CA ALA A 112 -46.07 23.02 -13.96
C ALA A 112 -47.47 23.45 -13.50
N LYS A 113 -48.48 23.37 -14.39
CA LYS A 113 -49.89 23.52 -14.00
C LYS A 113 -50.32 22.36 -13.11
N THR A 114 -49.80 21.16 -13.37
CA THR A 114 -50.00 19.96 -12.57
C THR A 114 -48.75 19.13 -12.62
N LEU A 115 -48.13 18.86 -11.45
CA LEU A 115 -47.03 17.92 -11.28
C LEU A 115 -47.60 16.64 -10.68
N ARG A 116 -47.78 15.62 -11.51
CA ARG A 116 -48.38 14.35 -11.10
C ARG A 116 -47.52 13.61 -10.07
N ALA A 117 -48.15 12.78 -9.26
CA ALA A 117 -47.43 11.85 -8.39
C ALA A 117 -46.48 10.98 -9.24
N GLY A 118 -45.19 10.90 -8.81
CA GLY A 118 -44.12 10.26 -9.56
C GLY A 118 -43.61 11.05 -10.78
N GLY A 119 -44.20 12.21 -11.10
CA GLY A 119 -43.81 13.06 -12.23
C GLY A 119 -42.54 13.92 -11.96
N THR A 120 -41.88 14.31 -13.05
CA THR A 120 -40.70 15.18 -13.00
C THR A 120 -40.80 16.27 -14.05
N ASP A 121 -40.53 17.52 -13.66
CA ASP A 121 -40.44 18.68 -14.55
C ASP A 121 -39.13 19.45 -14.34
N ARG A 122 -38.73 20.21 -15.39
CA ARG A 122 -37.50 21.05 -15.34
C ARG A 122 -37.87 22.49 -15.04
N PHE A 123 -36.98 23.16 -14.29
CA PHE A 123 -37.12 24.58 -14.05
C PHE A 123 -35.87 25.37 -14.47
N GLU A 124 -36.06 26.64 -14.76
CA GLU A 124 -35.04 27.60 -14.99
C GLU A 124 -35.49 28.94 -14.36
N ILE A 125 -34.69 29.46 -13.42
CA ILE A 125 -34.89 30.76 -12.80
C ILE A 125 -33.83 31.73 -13.34
N ARG A 126 -34.23 32.89 -13.81
CA ARG A 126 -33.33 33.95 -14.27
C ARG A 126 -33.53 35.19 -13.43
N VAL A 127 -32.45 35.69 -12.80
CA VAL A 127 -32.45 36.88 -11.96
C VAL A 127 -31.28 37.78 -12.36
N LYS A 128 -31.51 39.06 -12.55
CA LYS A 128 -30.39 39.99 -12.71
C LYS A 128 -29.68 40.16 -11.37
N ALA A 129 -28.37 40.10 -11.36
CA ALA A 129 -27.58 40.26 -10.14
C ALA A 129 -27.85 41.61 -9.43
N ALA A 130 -28.10 42.67 -10.22
CA ALA A 130 -28.48 43.97 -9.69
C ALA A 130 -29.79 43.97 -8.88
N ASP A 131 -30.74 43.08 -9.24
CA ASP A 131 -32.04 42.99 -8.56
C ASP A 131 -31.92 42.26 -7.20
N LEU A 132 -30.80 41.58 -6.94
CA LEU A 132 -30.55 40.87 -5.67
C LEU A 132 -30.18 41.84 -4.51
N LEU A 133 -29.79 43.06 -4.81
CA LEU A 133 -29.43 44.12 -3.85
C LEU A 133 -28.47 43.64 -2.75
N LEU A 134 -27.48 42.82 -3.11
CA LEU A 134 -26.51 42.25 -2.17
C LEU A 134 -25.62 43.35 -1.59
N PRO A 135 -25.62 43.55 -0.24
CA PRO A 135 -25.05 44.77 0.37
C PRO A 135 -23.51 44.79 0.35
N THR A 136 -22.88 43.64 0.45
CA THR A 136 -21.41 43.51 0.57
C THR A 136 -20.88 42.34 -0.21
N PRO A 137 -19.61 42.37 -0.64
CA PRO A 137 -18.95 41.15 -1.14
C PRO A 137 -18.96 40.04 -0.09
N GLY A 138 -19.20 38.81 -0.53
CA GLY A 138 -19.26 37.66 0.36
C GLY A 138 -19.88 36.42 -0.28
N ILE A 139 -20.09 35.39 0.52
CA ILE A 139 -20.77 34.18 0.11
C ILE A 139 -22.16 34.16 0.73
N TYR A 140 -23.17 34.06 -0.09
CA TYR A 140 -24.58 34.07 0.33
C TYR A 140 -25.18 32.68 0.25
N ALA A 141 -25.93 32.25 1.27
CA ALA A 141 -26.75 31.03 1.16
C ALA A 141 -27.88 31.32 0.14
N LEU A 142 -28.13 30.35 -0.72
CA LEU A 142 -29.16 30.40 -1.75
C LEU A 142 -30.04 29.18 -1.64
N SER A 143 -31.37 29.36 -1.66
CA SER A 143 -32.32 28.25 -1.73
C SER A 143 -33.29 28.40 -2.91
N VAL A 144 -33.68 27.27 -3.45
CA VAL A 144 -34.75 27.12 -4.43
C VAL A 144 -35.91 26.43 -3.75
N GLU A 145 -37.00 27.13 -3.56
CA GLU A 145 -38.22 26.61 -2.95
C GLU A 145 -39.21 26.25 -4.04
N ALA A 146 -39.73 25.06 -4.03
CA ALA A 146 -40.92 24.67 -4.81
C ALA A 146 -42.14 24.94 -3.95
N VAL A 147 -43.09 25.68 -4.50
CA VAL A 147 -44.42 25.96 -3.91
C VAL A 147 -45.49 25.44 -4.80
N GLY A 148 -46.59 24.97 -4.22
CA GLY A 148 -47.67 24.41 -5.00
C GLY A 148 -48.91 24.10 -4.16
N THR A 149 -50.02 23.78 -4.80
CA THR A 149 -51.27 23.42 -4.15
C THR A 149 -51.40 21.91 -4.10
N GLY A 150 -51.36 21.35 -2.92
CA GLY A 150 -51.65 19.96 -2.60
C GLY A 150 -52.93 19.78 -1.79
N PRO A 151 -53.20 18.59 -1.22
CA PRO A 151 -54.39 18.34 -0.41
C PRO A 151 -54.49 19.25 0.83
N ALA A 152 -53.36 19.71 1.37
CA ALA A 152 -53.31 20.60 2.52
C ALA A 152 -53.42 22.11 2.14
N GLY A 153 -53.53 22.45 0.87
CA GLY A 153 -53.57 23.81 0.38
C GLY A 153 -52.27 24.26 -0.34
N TYR A 154 -52.11 25.55 -0.53
CA TYR A 154 -50.92 26.14 -1.15
C TYR A 154 -49.84 26.32 -0.10
N ASP A 155 -48.70 25.65 -0.29
CA ASP A 155 -47.58 25.69 0.64
C ASP A 155 -46.25 25.44 -0.07
N THR A 156 -45.13 25.53 0.67
CA THR A 156 -43.83 25.05 0.24
C THR A 156 -43.83 23.51 0.23
N VAL A 157 -43.62 22.93 -0.95
CA VAL A 157 -43.69 21.49 -1.19
C VAL A 157 -42.31 20.83 -1.33
N GLY A 158 -41.25 21.64 -1.37
CA GLY A 158 -39.88 21.15 -1.41
C GLY A 158 -38.85 22.29 -1.44
N VAL A 159 -37.62 22.04 -0.97
CA VAL A 159 -36.53 23.02 -0.93
C VAL A 159 -35.22 22.36 -1.34
N ALA A 160 -34.38 23.10 -2.06
CA ALA A 160 -32.97 22.74 -2.27
C ALA A 160 -32.10 23.93 -1.93
N HIS A 161 -30.95 23.62 -1.32
CA HIS A 161 -30.00 24.60 -0.82
C HIS A 161 -28.69 24.57 -1.60
N THR A 162 -28.03 25.73 -1.69
CA THR A 162 -26.70 25.90 -2.26
C THR A 162 -26.10 27.23 -1.76
N ALA A 163 -24.98 27.68 -2.34
CA ALA A 163 -24.39 28.97 -2.02
C ALA A 163 -24.00 29.71 -3.29
N LEU A 164 -23.99 31.05 -3.20
CA LEU A 164 -23.66 31.97 -4.27
C LEU A 164 -22.47 32.84 -3.87
N PRO A 165 -21.33 32.80 -4.59
CA PRO A 165 -20.26 33.75 -4.40
C PRO A 165 -20.60 35.08 -5.05
N TRP A 166 -20.51 36.19 -4.29
CA TRP A 166 -20.69 37.56 -4.75
C TRP A 166 -19.42 38.35 -4.50
N LEU A 167 -18.54 38.41 -5.52
CA LEU A 167 -17.28 39.14 -5.47
C LEU A 167 -17.21 40.07 -6.69
N PRO A 168 -17.91 41.24 -6.64
CA PRO A 168 -17.98 42.18 -7.77
C PRO A 168 -16.63 42.82 -8.07
N ASP A 169 -15.77 42.96 -7.07
CA ASP A 169 -14.44 43.54 -7.17
C ASP A 169 -13.37 42.44 -7.22
N PRO A 170 -12.22 42.70 -7.89
CA PRO A 170 -11.11 41.80 -7.90
C PRO A 170 -10.60 41.52 -6.49
N THR A 171 -10.35 40.24 -6.19
CA THR A 171 -9.70 39.80 -4.95
C THR A 171 -8.33 39.20 -5.26
N THR A 172 -7.48 39.05 -4.24
CA THR A 172 -6.22 38.35 -4.37
C THR A 172 -6.49 36.83 -4.55
N PRO A 173 -6.15 36.25 -5.72
CA PRO A 173 -6.48 34.85 -5.96
C PRO A 173 -5.75 33.92 -5.01
N VAL A 174 -6.46 32.88 -4.50
CA VAL A 174 -5.89 31.78 -3.78
C VAL A 174 -5.05 30.95 -4.73
N LYS A 175 -3.78 30.69 -4.38
CA LYS A 175 -2.95 29.71 -5.07
C LYS A 175 -3.39 28.31 -4.60
N LEU A 176 -3.90 27.49 -5.50
CA LEU A 176 -4.41 26.17 -5.20
C LEU A 176 -3.58 25.11 -5.90
N SER A 177 -2.94 24.23 -5.15
CA SER A 177 -2.35 23.00 -5.68
C SER A 177 -3.33 21.85 -5.52
N TRP A 178 -3.71 21.24 -6.65
CA TRP A 178 -4.57 20.06 -6.63
C TRP A 178 -3.77 18.82 -6.99
N LEU A 179 -3.55 17.94 -5.98
CA LEU A 179 -2.79 16.70 -6.13
C LEU A 179 -3.69 15.61 -6.69
N TRP A 180 -3.24 14.97 -7.77
CA TRP A 180 -3.95 13.86 -8.41
C TRP A 180 -3.15 12.58 -8.28
N PRO A 181 -3.57 11.66 -7.39
CA PRO A 181 -2.86 10.43 -7.16
C PRO A 181 -3.17 9.38 -8.23
N PHE A 182 -2.11 8.74 -8.71
CA PHE A 182 -2.16 7.56 -9.57
C PHE A 182 -1.51 6.39 -8.83
N ALA A 183 -2.31 5.62 -8.12
CA ALA A 183 -1.89 4.44 -7.38
C ALA A 183 -2.95 3.35 -7.47
N THR A 184 -2.54 2.09 -7.32
CA THR A 184 -3.41 0.91 -7.33
C THR A 184 -3.15 0.01 -6.13
N TRP A 185 -3.88 -1.09 -6.01
CA TRP A 185 -3.57 -2.16 -5.06
C TRP A 185 -2.48 -3.06 -5.66
N PRO A 186 -1.30 -3.19 -5.02
CA PRO A 186 -0.15 -3.83 -5.62
C PRO A 186 -0.18 -5.36 -5.52
N GLY A 187 -1.04 -6.01 -6.28
CA GLY A 187 -1.28 -7.46 -6.25
C GLY A 187 -0.35 -8.31 -7.12
N GLN A 188 0.85 -7.85 -7.47
CA GLN A 188 1.82 -8.64 -8.24
C GLN A 188 2.79 -9.39 -7.32
N THR A 189 2.91 -10.72 -7.51
CA THR A 189 3.78 -11.60 -6.73
C THR A 189 5.25 -11.46 -7.13
N ALA A 190 6.16 -12.12 -6.39
CA ALA A 190 7.59 -12.16 -6.71
C ALA A 190 7.89 -12.84 -8.06
N ASN A 191 7.04 -13.77 -8.49
CA ASN A 191 7.18 -14.46 -9.78
C ASN A 191 6.46 -13.75 -10.94
N GLY A 192 6.01 -12.49 -10.73
CA GLY A 192 5.36 -11.70 -11.77
C GLY A 192 3.90 -12.05 -12.04
N VAL A 193 3.29 -12.95 -11.27
CA VAL A 193 1.87 -13.32 -11.38
C VAL A 193 1.02 -12.27 -10.68
N PHE A 194 -0.07 -11.83 -11.31
CA PHE A 194 -1.03 -10.90 -10.72
C PHE A 194 -2.13 -11.65 -9.98
N LEU A 195 -2.44 -11.23 -8.77
CA LEU A 195 -3.57 -11.76 -7.98
C LEU A 195 -4.87 -11.08 -8.44
N GLY A 196 -5.57 -11.72 -9.35
CA GLY A 196 -6.78 -11.19 -9.97
C GLY A 196 -6.54 -10.13 -11.05
N ASP A 197 -7.64 -9.63 -11.63
CA ASP A 197 -7.66 -8.75 -12.79
C ASP A 197 -8.00 -7.28 -12.45
N LEU A 198 -7.82 -6.86 -11.20
CA LEU A 198 -8.17 -5.52 -10.76
C LEU A 198 -7.43 -4.44 -11.54
N LEU A 199 -6.09 -4.51 -11.60
CA LEU A 199 -5.30 -3.51 -12.32
C LEU A 199 -5.63 -3.46 -13.82
N PRO A 200 -5.72 -4.58 -14.57
CA PRO A 200 -6.19 -4.55 -15.94
C PRO A 200 -7.52 -3.81 -16.14
N ARG A 201 -8.51 -4.00 -15.26
CA ARG A 201 -9.79 -3.29 -15.32
C ARG A 201 -9.67 -1.81 -15.02
N GLU A 202 -8.81 -1.41 -14.07
CA GLU A 202 -8.57 0.01 -13.77
C GLU A 202 -7.93 0.77 -14.93
N LEU A 203 -7.12 0.07 -15.75
CA LEU A 203 -6.43 0.64 -16.92
C LEU A 203 -7.28 0.59 -18.19
N ASP A 204 -8.36 -0.18 -18.24
CA ASP A 204 -9.21 -0.26 -19.42
C ASP A 204 -10.20 0.91 -19.49
N ARG A 205 -10.81 1.10 -20.66
CA ARG A 205 -11.78 2.19 -20.92
C ARG A 205 -12.91 2.19 -19.93
N GLY A 206 -13.13 3.34 -19.31
CA GLY A 206 -14.09 3.52 -18.22
C GLY A 206 -13.62 2.97 -16.87
N GLY A 207 -12.42 2.44 -16.79
CA GLY A 207 -11.79 2.08 -15.53
C GLY A 207 -11.34 3.31 -14.72
N ARG A 208 -11.10 3.12 -13.45
CA ARG A 208 -10.78 4.20 -12.52
C ARG A 208 -9.53 5.00 -12.94
N LEU A 209 -8.42 4.33 -13.21
CA LEU A 209 -7.16 4.97 -13.58
C LEU A 209 -7.21 5.60 -14.97
N GLU A 210 -7.94 4.98 -15.90
CA GLU A 210 -8.16 5.56 -17.22
C GLU A 210 -9.00 6.85 -17.13
N SER A 211 -10.07 6.84 -16.36
CA SER A 211 -10.95 8.00 -16.17
C SER A 211 -10.23 9.19 -15.52
N ILE A 212 -9.37 8.94 -14.52
CA ILE A 212 -8.53 9.97 -13.89
C ILE A 212 -7.53 10.53 -14.92
N LEU A 213 -6.88 9.64 -15.70
CA LEU A 213 -5.93 10.04 -16.72
C LEU A 213 -6.58 10.89 -17.82
N ASP A 214 -7.74 10.45 -18.34
CA ASP A 214 -8.49 11.20 -19.36
C ASP A 214 -8.83 12.61 -18.89
N ALA A 215 -9.33 12.74 -17.66
CA ALA A 215 -9.63 14.04 -17.09
C ALA A 215 -8.37 14.90 -16.87
N ALA A 216 -7.28 14.34 -16.35
CA ALA A 216 -6.01 15.05 -16.14
C ALA A 216 -5.40 15.52 -17.48
N ALA A 217 -5.47 14.71 -18.51
CA ALA A 217 -4.95 15.01 -19.84
C ALA A 217 -5.65 16.19 -20.51
N THR A 218 -6.88 16.55 -20.11
CA THR A 218 -7.58 17.74 -20.63
C THR A 218 -6.96 19.07 -20.18
N ALA A 219 -6.30 19.07 -19.00
CA ALA A 219 -5.68 20.24 -18.41
C ALA A 219 -4.45 19.86 -17.54
N PRO A 220 -3.43 19.24 -18.15
CA PRO A 220 -2.36 18.59 -17.40
C PRO A 220 -1.46 19.55 -16.62
N ASP A 221 -1.46 20.84 -16.99
CA ASP A 221 -0.70 21.90 -16.29
C ASP A 221 -1.44 22.44 -15.06
N LEU A 222 -2.72 22.10 -14.89
CA LEU A 222 -3.56 22.59 -13.79
C LEU A 222 -3.59 21.68 -12.57
N VAL A 223 -2.99 20.50 -12.68
CA VAL A 223 -2.95 19.50 -11.60
C VAL A 223 -1.52 19.08 -11.32
N THR A 224 -1.24 18.68 -10.11
CA THR A 224 0.03 18.05 -9.74
C THR A 224 -0.12 16.56 -9.80
N TRP A 225 0.64 15.93 -10.69
CA TRP A 225 0.64 14.48 -10.88
C TRP A 225 1.47 13.81 -9.79
N VAL A 226 0.87 12.88 -9.05
CA VAL A 226 1.55 12.10 -8.01
C VAL A 226 1.35 10.62 -8.32
N VAL A 227 2.42 9.93 -8.71
CA VAL A 227 2.33 8.56 -9.22
C VAL A 227 3.08 7.57 -8.34
N ASP A 228 2.48 6.42 -8.08
CA ASP A 228 3.17 5.27 -7.51
C ASP A 228 4.00 4.58 -8.60
N PRO A 229 5.34 4.51 -8.46
CA PRO A 229 6.20 3.82 -9.42
C PRO A 229 5.83 2.36 -9.64
N GLN A 230 5.31 1.69 -8.63
CA GLN A 230 4.84 0.31 -8.72
C GLN A 230 3.70 0.15 -9.74
N LEU A 231 2.77 1.12 -9.81
CA LEU A 231 1.72 1.14 -10.83
C LEU A 231 2.32 1.18 -12.24
N LEU A 232 3.31 2.03 -12.46
CA LEU A 232 3.96 2.18 -13.77
C LEU A 232 4.69 0.90 -14.18
N GLN A 233 5.42 0.29 -13.24
CA GLN A 233 6.11 -0.98 -13.45
C GLN A 233 5.11 -2.09 -13.77
N SER A 234 4.06 -2.25 -12.96
CA SER A 234 3.04 -3.28 -13.21
C SER A 234 2.30 -3.08 -14.52
N ALA A 235 2.03 -1.83 -14.93
CA ALA A 235 1.43 -1.56 -16.24
C ALA A 235 2.39 -1.91 -17.40
N ALA A 236 3.70 -1.71 -17.22
CA ALA A 236 4.73 -2.12 -18.20
C ALA A 236 4.84 -3.66 -18.30
N ASP A 237 4.75 -4.37 -17.17
CA ASP A 237 4.73 -5.83 -17.15
C ASP A 237 3.47 -6.37 -17.84
N LEU A 238 2.30 -5.81 -17.55
CA LEU A 238 1.04 -6.17 -18.18
C LEU A 238 1.08 -6.03 -19.71
N GLN A 239 1.66 -4.94 -20.25
CA GLN A 239 1.73 -4.74 -21.70
C GLN A 239 2.62 -5.77 -22.41
N SER A 240 3.62 -6.33 -21.73
CA SER A 240 4.55 -7.31 -22.25
C SER A 240 4.02 -8.74 -22.29
N GLY A 241 2.88 -8.97 -21.61
CA GLY A 241 2.28 -10.28 -21.38
C GLY A 241 2.44 -10.70 -19.93
N TYR A 242 1.38 -11.21 -19.33
CA TYR A 242 1.33 -11.49 -17.91
C TYR A 242 0.52 -12.75 -17.59
N LEU A 243 0.74 -13.28 -16.40
CA LEU A 243 -0.04 -14.35 -15.80
C LEU A 243 -0.95 -13.77 -14.70
N VAL A 244 -2.14 -14.31 -14.57
CA VAL A 244 -3.10 -13.96 -13.52
C VAL A 244 -3.52 -15.20 -12.77
N GLU A 245 -3.54 -15.13 -11.45
CA GLU A 245 -4.10 -16.14 -10.57
C GLU A 245 -5.55 -15.73 -10.24
N GLU A 246 -6.49 -16.61 -10.57
CA GLU A 246 -7.89 -16.43 -10.29
C GLU A 246 -8.48 -17.80 -9.91
N ASP A 247 -9.19 -17.85 -8.78
CA ASP A 247 -9.75 -19.09 -8.21
C ASP A 247 -8.70 -20.22 -8.04
N GLY A 248 -7.47 -19.87 -7.68
CA GLY A 248 -6.35 -20.81 -7.49
C GLY A 248 -5.76 -21.37 -8.79
N GLN A 249 -6.13 -20.83 -9.95
CA GLN A 249 -5.58 -21.20 -11.25
C GLN A 249 -4.78 -20.06 -11.87
N ILE A 250 -3.59 -20.38 -12.34
CA ILE A 250 -2.73 -19.44 -13.06
C ILE A 250 -3.01 -19.58 -14.57
N ARG A 251 -3.37 -18.47 -15.21
CA ARG A 251 -3.66 -18.42 -16.64
C ARG A 251 -3.07 -17.17 -17.29
N PRO A 252 -2.83 -17.16 -18.63
CA PRO A 252 -2.41 -15.96 -19.35
C PRO A 252 -3.49 -14.86 -19.27
N GLY A 253 -3.07 -13.63 -18.95
CA GLY A 253 -3.93 -12.46 -19.01
C GLY A 253 -4.23 -12.03 -20.44
N THR A 254 -5.34 -11.33 -20.65
CA THR A 254 -5.86 -10.96 -21.98
C THR A 254 -5.94 -9.45 -22.24
N GLN A 255 -5.58 -8.60 -21.26
CA GLN A 255 -5.78 -7.15 -21.33
C GLN A 255 -4.48 -6.34 -21.58
N GLN A 256 -3.48 -6.92 -22.24
CA GLN A 256 -2.22 -6.25 -22.59
C GLN A 256 -2.44 -4.94 -23.37
N GLY A 257 -3.51 -4.91 -24.20
CA GLY A 257 -3.88 -3.73 -24.98
C GLY A 257 -4.32 -2.54 -24.13
N ALA A 258 -5.00 -2.77 -23.01
CA ALA A 258 -5.42 -1.72 -22.09
C ALA A 258 -4.18 -1.07 -21.44
N ALA A 259 -3.28 -1.88 -20.89
CA ALA A 259 -2.05 -1.39 -20.26
C ALA A 259 -1.17 -0.60 -21.26
N ARG A 260 -1.04 -1.09 -22.51
CA ARG A 260 -0.28 -0.40 -23.56
C ARG A 260 -0.87 0.97 -23.89
N ARG A 261 -2.19 1.07 -24.05
CA ARG A 261 -2.86 2.37 -24.32
C ARG A 261 -2.65 3.31 -23.14
N TRP A 262 -2.98 2.86 -21.95
CA TRP A 262 -2.89 3.69 -20.75
C TRP A 262 -1.48 4.25 -20.53
N LEU A 263 -0.43 3.43 -20.64
CA LEU A 263 0.97 3.89 -20.54
C LEU A 263 1.34 4.88 -21.63
N ALA A 264 0.89 4.67 -22.87
CA ALA A 264 1.14 5.59 -23.96
C ALA A 264 0.46 6.94 -23.73
N ASP A 265 -0.80 6.92 -23.25
CA ASP A 265 -1.57 8.12 -22.95
C ASP A 265 -0.98 8.85 -21.72
N PHE A 266 -0.54 8.12 -20.69
CA PHE A 266 0.14 8.69 -19.53
C PHE A 266 1.46 9.37 -19.90
N ARG A 267 2.30 8.71 -20.74
CA ARG A 267 3.53 9.30 -21.26
C ARG A 267 3.24 10.56 -22.07
N THR A 268 2.24 10.53 -22.94
CA THR A 268 1.84 11.68 -23.76
C THR A 268 1.33 12.84 -22.88
N ALA A 269 0.47 12.58 -21.93
CA ALA A 269 -0.09 13.59 -21.03
C ALA A 269 0.98 14.25 -20.16
N THR A 270 2.01 13.51 -19.78
CA THR A 270 3.09 13.98 -18.90
C THR A 270 4.33 14.47 -19.65
N SER A 271 4.41 14.41 -20.97
CA SER A 271 5.55 14.89 -21.77
C SER A 271 5.41 16.37 -22.17
N GLU A 272 6.53 16.95 -22.58
CA GLU A 272 6.52 18.22 -23.30
C GLU A 272 5.83 18.06 -24.66
N VAL A 273 5.03 19.03 -25.02
CA VAL A 273 4.35 19.03 -26.33
C VAL A 273 4.79 20.24 -27.12
N GLU A 274 5.45 20.00 -28.27
CA GLU A 274 5.66 21.02 -29.27
C GLU A 274 4.32 21.53 -29.80
N ARG A 275 4.07 22.83 -29.68
CA ARG A 275 2.88 23.46 -30.22
C ARG A 275 3.13 23.94 -31.64
N PRO A 276 2.10 24.02 -32.51
CA PRO A 276 2.23 24.58 -33.86
C PRO A 276 2.86 25.98 -33.83
N ARG A 277 3.55 26.34 -34.94
CA ARG A 277 4.31 27.58 -35.10
C ARG A 277 3.58 28.79 -34.55
N GLY A 278 4.24 29.53 -33.64
CA GLY A 278 3.74 30.77 -33.04
C GLY A 278 3.19 30.67 -31.62
N ARG A 279 3.14 29.48 -31.01
CA ARG A 279 2.83 29.30 -29.58
C ARG A 279 4.02 28.69 -28.86
N ALA A 280 4.29 29.15 -27.63
CA ALA A 280 5.31 28.54 -26.77
C ALA A 280 5.04 27.04 -26.56
N PRO A 281 6.08 26.19 -26.54
CA PRO A 281 5.93 24.78 -26.18
C PRO A 281 5.21 24.64 -24.84
N ARG A 282 4.37 23.62 -24.70
CA ARG A 282 3.82 23.28 -23.39
C ARG A 282 4.91 22.55 -22.61
N GLN A 283 5.32 23.12 -21.48
CA GLN A 283 6.23 22.44 -20.56
C GLN A 283 5.60 21.14 -20.05
N ALA A 284 6.45 20.17 -19.74
CA ALA A 284 5.98 18.96 -19.08
C ALA A 284 5.33 19.31 -17.75
N PRO A 285 4.16 18.74 -17.41
CA PRO A 285 3.51 18.99 -16.15
C PRO A 285 4.38 18.49 -14.98
N ALA A 286 4.15 19.05 -13.78
CA ALA A 286 4.82 18.64 -12.56
C ALA A 286 4.44 17.21 -12.21
N LEU A 287 5.41 16.28 -12.31
CA LEU A 287 5.27 14.87 -11.98
C LEU A 287 6.12 14.53 -10.76
N TRP A 288 5.48 14.03 -9.72
CA TRP A 288 6.10 13.57 -8.47
C TRP A 288 5.83 12.08 -8.27
N THR A 289 6.73 11.40 -7.60
CA THR A 289 6.51 10.00 -7.22
C THR A 289 6.03 9.89 -5.78
N LEU A 290 5.30 8.81 -5.48
CA LEU A 290 5.23 8.23 -4.14
C LEU A 290 6.46 7.33 -3.91
N PRO A 291 6.79 6.94 -2.68
CA PRO A 291 7.63 5.77 -2.43
C PRO A 291 7.04 4.55 -3.16
N TYR A 292 7.90 3.65 -3.63
CA TYR A 292 7.46 2.45 -4.35
C TYR A 292 6.39 1.68 -3.56
N ALA A 293 5.30 1.31 -4.23
CA ALA A 293 4.12 0.63 -3.70
C ALA A 293 3.32 1.43 -2.65
N ASP A 294 3.54 2.76 -2.55
CA ASP A 294 2.85 3.61 -1.56
C ASP A 294 2.88 2.97 -0.16
N ILE A 295 4.10 2.67 0.29
CA ILE A 295 4.42 1.92 1.52
C ILE A 295 3.79 2.56 2.77
N ASP A 296 3.33 1.73 3.71
CA ASP A 296 2.87 2.14 5.03
C ASP A 296 4.06 2.39 5.97
N ALA A 297 4.74 3.52 5.78
CA ALA A 297 5.99 3.78 6.46
C ALA A 297 5.90 3.78 8.00
N ASP A 298 4.74 4.14 8.59
CA ASP A 298 4.55 4.10 10.05
C ASP A 298 4.54 2.65 10.58
N ALA A 299 3.86 1.73 9.89
CA ALA A 299 3.84 0.31 10.25
C ALA A 299 5.23 -0.33 10.06
N VAL A 300 5.90 0.01 8.96
CA VAL A 300 7.22 -0.53 8.59
C VAL A 300 8.31 -0.07 9.58
N GLU A 301 8.34 1.23 9.94
CA GLU A 301 9.24 1.76 10.97
C GLU A 301 9.01 1.09 12.32
N ARG A 302 7.74 0.91 12.71
CA ARG A 302 7.39 0.23 13.96
C ARG A 302 7.88 -1.22 13.99
N ALA A 303 7.81 -1.94 12.87
CA ALA A 303 8.34 -3.29 12.71
C ALA A 303 9.89 -3.33 12.69
N LYS A 304 10.57 -2.15 12.70
CA LYS A 304 12.03 -2.03 12.57
C LYS A 304 12.55 -2.50 11.21
N LEU A 305 11.82 -2.15 10.16
CA LEU A 305 12.16 -2.41 8.77
C LEU A 305 12.50 -1.10 8.03
N ASP A 306 13.18 -0.16 8.70
CA ASP A 306 13.54 1.17 8.18
C ASP A 306 14.25 1.10 6.82
N GLY A 307 15.03 0.03 6.59
CA GLY A 307 15.68 -0.23 5.31
C GLY A 307 14.73 -0.36 4.13
N ASP A 308 13.49 -0.81 4.36
CA ASP A 308 12.48 -0.96 3.31
C ASP A 308 11.82 0.39 3.00
N VAL A 309 11.61 1.27 3.99
CA VAL A 309 11.21 2.67 3.74
C VAL A 309 12.25 3.38 2.87
N ILE A 310 13.54 3.27 3.23
CA ILE A 310 14.64 3.87 2.46
C ILE A 310 14.67 3.31 1.04
N ARG A 311 14.53 2.00 0.87
CA ARG A 311 14.50 1.34 -0.44
C ARG A 311 13.31 1.81 -1.28
N ALA A 312 12.10 1.90 -0.70
CA ALA A 312 10.90 2.35 -1.40
C ALA A 312 11.06 3.79 -1.92
N VAL A 313 11.67 4.68 -1.15
CA VAL A 313 11.93 6.07 -1.55
C VAL A 313 13.02 6.13 -2.61
N THR A 314 14.16 5.49 -2.39
CA THR A 314 15.35 5.62 -3.25
C THR A 314 15.19 4.91 -4.61
N SER A 315 14.38 3.85 -4.70
CA SER A 315 14.09 3.16 -5.96
C SER A 315 13.06 3.88 -6.84
N ALA A 316 12.19 4.70 -6.25
CA ALA A 316 11.07 5.34 -6.94
C ALA A 316 11.46 6.16 -8.18
N PRO A 317 12.51 7.02 -8.17
CA PRO A 317 12.92 7.77 -9.35
C PRO A 317 13.46 6.88 -10.47
N ALA A 318 14.15 5.80 -10.16
CA ALA A 318 14.72 4.87 -11.14
C ALA A 318 13.62 4.10 -11.86
N VAL A 319 12.68 3.50 -11.11
CA VAL A 319 11.53 2.77 -11.66
C VAL A 319 10.65 3.68 -12.53
N THR A 320 10.43 4.93 -12.09
CA THR A 320 9.68 5.91 -12.88
C THR A 320 10.37 6.25 -14.20
N ARG A 321 11.69 6.48 -14.16
CA ARG A 321 12.48 6.77 -15.36
C ARG A 321 12.47 5.61 -16.34
N GLU A 322 12.61 4.38 -15.87
CA GLU A 322 12.55 3.17 -16.68
C GLU A 322 11.19 3.04 -17.37
N SER A 323 10.11 3.23 -16.61
CA SER A 323 8.73 3.08 -17.12
C SER A 323 8.31 4.18 -18.07
N LEU A 324 8.71 5.44 -17.83
CA LEU A 324 8.24 6.61 -18.60
C LEU A 324 9.26 7.18 -19.58
N GLY A 325 10.56 6.79 -19.49
CA GLY A 325 11.65 7.37 -20.27
C GLY A 325 12.08 8.77 -19.76
N ARG A 326 11.53 9.25 -18.64
CA ARG A 326 11.84 10.56 -18.05
C ARG A 326 11.83 10.49 -16.51
N PRO A 327 12.64 11.34 -15.83
CA PRO A 327 12.59 11.42 -14.36
C PRO A 327 11.33 12.14 -13.87
N ALA A 328 10.89 11.82 -12.66
CA ALA A 328 10.04 12.69 -11.85
C ALA A 328 10.86 13.84 -11.25
N GLN A 329 10.19 14.85 -10.69
CA GLN A 329 10.82 15.99 -10.01
C GLN A 329 11.40 15.60 -8.65
N GLY A 330 10.79 14.62 -7.97
CA GLY A 330 11.20 14.09 -6.68
C GLY A 330 10.15 13.16 -6.10
N THR A 331 10.27 12.86 -4.82
CA THR A 331 9.38 11.94 -4.11
C THR A 331 8.63 12.65 -3.00
N PHE A 332 7.31 12.55 -3.00
CA PHE A 332 6.42 12.96 -1.93
C PHE A 332 5.97 11.74 -1.14
N TYR A 333 6.02 11.79 0.18
CA TYR A 333 5.35 10.79 1.01
C TYR A 333 3.93 11.25 1.35
N TRP A 334 2.94 10.46 0.99
CA TRP A 334 1.54 10.72 1.33
C TRP A 334 1.17 9.96 2.59
N ALA A 335 1.09 10.66 3.73
CA ALA A 335 0.79 10.05 5.01
C ALA A 335 -0.62 9.44 5.03
N PRO A 336 -0.77 8.11 5.15
CA PRO A 336 -2.08 7.48 5.20
C PRO A 336 -2.88 7.97 6.41
N GLY A 337 -4.13 8.45 6.15
CA GLY A 337 -4.92 9.10 7.20
C GLY A 337 -4.49 10.52 7.56
N GLY A 338 -3.46 11.06 6.90
CA GLY A 338 -3.01 12.45 7.01
C GLY A 338 -2.18 12.77 8.25
N ARG A 339 -1.67 11.75 8.95
CA ARG A 339 -0.78 11.88 10.12
C ARG A 339 0.45 11.02 9.95
N ILE A 340 1.55 11.40 10.62
CA ILE A 340 2.82 10.68 10.57
C ILE A 340 3.47 10.69 11.97
N SER A 341 4.17 9.62 12.34
CA SER A 341 4.95 9.55 13.56
C SER A 341 6.30 10.29 13.41
N THR A 342 6.88 10.73 14.50
CA THR A 342 8.19 11.40 14.48
C THR A 342 9.30 10.45 14.00
N GLY A 343 9.24 9.16 14.39
CA GLY A 343 10.22 8.16 13.95
C GLY A 343 10.17 7.96 12.43
N THR A 344 8.98 7.80 11.88
CA THR A 344 8.77 7.69 10.43
C THR A 344 9.24 8.93 9.69
N LEU A 345 8.96 10.12 10.23
CA LEU A 345 9.40 11.39 9.63
C LEU A 345 10.94 11.47 9.55
N ASP A 346 11.65 11.04 10.61
CA ASP A 346 13.11 10.98 10.62
C ASP A 346 13.65 10.02 9.53
N VAL A 347 13.06 8.82 9.39
CA VAL A 347 13.46 7.84 8.36
C VAL A 347 13.23 8.40 6.95
N LEU A 348 12.07 9.02 6.71
CA LEU A 348 11.75 9.65 5.41
C LEU A 348 12.70 10.80 5.08
N ALA A 349 13.03 11.65 6.06
CA ALA A 349 14.00 12.72 5.90
C ALA A 349 15.38 12.19 5.50
N SER A 350 15.84 11.11 6.16
CA SER A 350 17.11 10.46 5.85
C SER A 350 17.15 9.81 4.46
N SER A 351 16.01 9.45 3.91
CA SER A 351 15.88 8.80 2.60
C SER A 351 15.76 9.78 1.43
N GLY A 352 15.63 11.11 1.68
CA GLY A 352 15.59 12.14 0.66
C GLY A 352 14.19 12.44 0.12
N VAL A 353 13.16 12.30 0.94
CA VAL A 353 11.80 12.77 0.59
C VAL A 353 11.77 14.30 0.59
N GLU A 354 11.29 14.91 -0.49
CA GLU A 354 11.21 16.38 -0.63
C GLU A 354 10.07 16.99 0.19
N ALA A 355 8.94 16.29 0.29
CA ALA A 355 7.84 16.73 1.12
C ALA A 355 6.99 15.56 1.64
N VAL A 356 6.30 15.82 2.75
CA VAL A 356 5.27 14.93 3.29
C VAL A 356 3.89 15.57 3.12
N ILE A 357 2.92 14.80 2.62
CA ILE A 357 1.54 15.24 2.44
C ILE A 357 0.74 14.81 3.68
N MET A 358 0.22 15.77 4.41
CA MET A 358 -0.51 15.57 5.67
C MET A 358 -1.85 16.31 5.63
N ARG A 359 -2.73 16.07 6.61
CA ARG A 359 -3.91 16.92 6.81
C ARG A 359 -3.54 18.16 7.63
N ASP A 360 -4.18 19.28 7.36
CA ASP A 360 -3.98 20.54 8.10
C ASP A 360 -4.30 20.42 9.59
N ASN A 361 -5.27 19.56 9.96
CA ASN A 361 -5.63 19.29 11.33
C ASN A 361 -4.59 18.43 12.09
N ALA A 362 -3.61 17.85 11.39
CA ALA A 362 -2.47 17.17 11.99
C ALA A 362 -1.36 18.14 12.44
N LEU A 363 -1.36 19.36 11.89
CA LEU A 363 -0.43 20.45 12.23
C LEU A 363 -1.22 21.74 12.47
N ARG A 364 -1.72 21.91 13.68
CA ARG A 364 -2.59 23.05 14.02
C ARG A 364 -1.80 24.32 14.25
N PRO A 365 -2.30 25.48 13.79
CA PRO A 365 -1.73 26.78 14.14
C PRO A 365 -1.68 26.99 15.65
N PHE A 366 -0.56 27.58 16.13
CA PHE A 366 -0.43 27.96 17.52
C PHE A 366 0.28 29.34 17.63
N PRO A 367 -0.38 30.34 18.21
CA PRO A 367 -1.77 30.33 18.69
C PRO A 367 -2.80 30.09 17.57
N ALA A 368 -4.02 29.71 17.95
CA ALA A 368 -5.11 29.55 17.00
C ALA A 368 -5.40 30.85 16.27
N VAL A 369 -5.73 30.77 14.99
CA VAL A 369 -6.04 31.91 14.12
C VAL A 369 -7.50 31.87 13.67
N ASN A 370 -8.05 33.00 13.32
CA ASN A 370 -9.43 33.17 12.85
C ASN A 370 -9.55 33.30 11.33
N TYR A 371 -8.52 32.93 10.60
CA TYR A 371 -8.46 32.90 9.15
C TYR A 371 -7.91 31.57 8.64
N THR A 372 -8.08 31.28 7.36
CA THR A 372 -7.53 30.08 6.73
C THR A 372 -6.02 30.26 6.47
N PRO A 373 -5.13 29.53 7.18
CA PRO A 373 -3.70 29.65 6.98
C PRO A 373 -3.24 28.91 5.71
N SER A 374 -2.10 29.33 5.14
CA SER A 374 -1.51 28.64 4.00
C SER A 374 -1.20 27.17 4.31
N GLY A 375 -1.45 26.28 3.34
CA GLY A 375 -1.40 24.82 3.45
C GLY A 375 0.01 24.24 3.34
N TYR A 376 1.02 24.84 3.96
CA TYR A 376 2.36 24.28 4.06
C TYR A 376 3.02 24.65 5.40
N ALA A 377 4.00 23.87 5.79
CA ALA A 377 4.79 24.07 7.00
C ALA A 377 6.17 23.42 6.84
N ASP A 378 7.10 23.81 7.68
CA ASP A 378 8.39 23.15 7.81
C ASP A 378 8.38 22.26 9.06
N LEU A 379 8.87 21.04 8.93
CA LEU A 379 9.00 20.06 10.00
C LEU A 379 10.46 19.80 10.27
N ASP A 380 10.90 20.06 11.49
CA ASP A 380 12.26 19.76 11.92
C ASP A 380 12.39 18.26 12.20
N THR A 381 13.45 17.66 11.69
CA THR A 381 13.82 16.25 11.88
C THR A 381 15.27 16.15 12.34
N ARG A 382 15.72 14.96 12.74
CA ARG A 382 17.13 14.71 13.05
C ARG A 382 18.05 14.85 11.82
N PHE A 383 17.50 14.82 10.62
CA PHE A 383 18.25 14.84 9.35
C PHE A 383 18.03 16.12 8.53
N GLY A 384 17.48 17.16 9.15
CA GLY A 384 17.20 18.43 8.52
C GLY A 384 15.69 18.74 8.49
N THR A 385 15.31 19.74 7.72
CA THR A 385 13.93 20.19 7.62
C THR A 385 13.23 19.56 6.41
N VAL A 386 12.02 19.02 6.61
CA VAL A 386 11.16 18.48 5.55
C VAL A 386 9.94 19.37 5.39
N ARG A 387 9.59 19.71 4.15
CA ARG A 387 8.37 20.45 3.85
C ARG A 387 7.13 19.58 4.04
N ALA A 388 6.16 20.06 4.83
CA ALA A 388 4.80 19.49 4.89
C ALA A 388 3.88 20.23 3.92
N LEU A 389 3.18 19.51 3.06
CA LEU A 389 2.06 19.97 2.25
C LEU A 389 0.78 19.56 2.99
N LEU A 390 0.00 20.56 3.41
CA LEU A 390 -1.14 20.38 4.30
C LEU A 390 -2.43 20.42 3.50
N LEU A 391 -3.05 19.25 3.34
CA LEU A 391 -4.35 19.12 2.70
C LEU A 391 -5.40 19.88 3.51
N ASP A 392 -6.07 20.82 2.88
CA ASP A 392 -7.17 21.57 3.47
C ASP A 392 -8.34 20.65 3.80
N SER A 393 -8.62 20.44 5.08
CA SER A 393 -9.62 19.49 5.56
C SER A 393 -11.04 19.82 5.08
N SER A 394 -11.38 21.11 4.89
CA SER A 394 -12.71 21.47 4.42
C SER A 394 -12.92 21.14 2.94
N LEU A 395 -11.91 21.40 2.10
CA LEU A 395 -11.95 20.99 0.69
C LEU A 395 -11.90 19.47 0.55
N LEU A 396 -11.10 18.78 1.37
CA LEU A 396 -11.05 17.33 1.41
C LEU A 396 -12.42 16.73 1.74
N ASP A 397 -13.13 17.30 2.72
CA ASP A 397 -14.48 16.87 3.07
C ASP A 397 -15.48 17.13 1.93
N ALA A 398 -15.29 18.21 1.15
CA ALA A 398 -16.09 18.45 -0.04
C ALA A 398 -15.97 17.33 -1.08
N PHE A 399 -14.76 16.80 -1.32
CA PHE A 399 -14.56 15.67 -2.25
C PHE A 399 -15.18 14.36 -1.77
N ASN A 400 -15.55 14.25 -0.49
CA ASN A 400 -16.28 13.10 0.06
C ASN A 400 -17.80 13.24 -0.07
N MET A 401 -18.30 14.36 -0.59
CA MET A 401 -19.74 14.52 -0.88
C MET A 401 -20.19 13.50 -1.94
N PRO A 402 -21.51 13.12 -1.95
CA PRO A 402 -22.06 12.28 -2.98
C PRO A 402 -21.84 12.84 -4.39
N GLN A 403 -21.61 11.97 -5.38
CA GLN A 403 -21.28 12.30 -6.76
C GLN A 403 -22.10 11.48 -7.77
N GLY A 404 -23.12 10.75 -7.30
CA GLY A 404 -23.89 9.80 -8.11
C GLY A 404 -24.79 10.43 -9.16
N ASN A 405 -24.99 11.76 -9.11
CA ASN A 405 -25.82 12.47 -10.08
C ASN A 405 -25.35 13.93 -10.25
N ARG A 406 -25.88 14.58 -11.30
CA ARG A 406 -25.49 15.94 -11.66
C ARG A 406 -25.77 16.98 -10.55
N SER A 407 -26.85 16.84 -9.78
CA SER A 407 -27.18 17.78 -8.71
C SER A 407 -26.15 17.72 -7.58
N GLU A 408 -25.74 16.52 -7.19
CA GLU A 408 -24.69 16.30 -6.20
C GLU A 408 -23.34 16.88 -6.66
N ILE A 409 -22.98 16.66 -7.93
CA ILE A 409 -21.76 17.24 -8.53
C ILE A 409 -21.82 18.76 -8.53
N ILE A 410 -22.99 19.38 -8.80
CA ILE A 410 -23.14 20.83 -8.75
C ILE A 410 -23.09 21.35 -7.32
N ALA A 411 -23.64 20.67 -6.34
CA ALA A 411 -23.53 21.01 -4.92
C ALA A 411 -22.06 20.98 -4.46
N LEU A 412 -21.32 19.92 -4.77
CA LEU A 412 -19.88 19.80 -4.51
C LEU A 412 -19.10 20.94 -5.16
N ARG A 413 -19.36 21.21 -6.45
CA ARG A 413 -18.74 22.34 -7.17
C ARG A 413 -18.97 23.66 -6.46
N GLN A 414 -20.23 23.96 -6.08
CA GLN A 414 -20.56 25.20 -5.40
C GLN A 414 -19.85 25.31 -4.06
N ARG A 415 -19.80 24.22 -3.28
CA ARG A 415 -19.07 24.22 -2.02
C ARG A 415 -17.60 24.59 -2.22
N VAL A 416 -16.90 23.89 -3.15
CA VAL A 416 -15.48 24.16 -3.44
C VAL A 416 -15.27 25.61 -3.91
N LEU A 417 -16.09 26.10 -4.85
CA LEU A 417 -15.96 27.45 -5.38
C LEU A 417 -16.22 28.51 -4.31
N CYS A 418 -17.25 28.34 -3.48
CA CYS A 418 -17.61 29.29 -2.42
C CYS A 418 -16.57 29.30 -1.29
N GLU A 419 -16.04 28.14 -0.90
CA GLU A 419 -14.97 28.09 0.10
C GLU A 419 -13.69 28.76 -0.38
N LEU A 420 -13.29 28.55 -1.64
CA LEU A 420 -12.12 29.24 -2.23
C LEU A 420 -12.36 30.75 -2.38
N ALA A 421 -13.56 31.15 -2.75
CA ALA A 421 -13.95 32.57 -2.81
C ALA A 421 -13.88 33.23 -1.42
N PHE A 422 -14.34 32.54 -0.39
CA PHE A 422 -14.25 32.97 1.00
C PHE A 422 -12.79 33.20 1.43
N VAL A 423 -11.91 32.20 1.17
CA VAL A 423 -10.48 32.31 1.49
C VAL A 423 -9.81 33.46 0.73
N SER A 424 -10.24 33.72 -0.50
CA SER A 424 -9.76 34.86 -1.28
C SER A 424 -10.11 36.20 -0.62
N LEU A 425 -11.29 36.32 0.02
CA LEU A 425 -11.68 37.52 0.80
C LEU A 425 -10.86 37.65 2.09
N GLU A 426 -10.41 36.54 2.70
CA GLU A 426 -9.54 36.55 3.88
C GLU A 426 -8.08 36.93 3.54
N SER A 427 -7.66 36.81 2.28
CA SER A 427 -6.23 36.85 1.90
C SER A 427 -5.56 38.18 2.00
N GLY A 428 -6.32 39.31 2.00
CA GLY A 428 -5.72 40.63 1.93
C GLY A 428 -4.81 40.81 0.71
N ASP A 429 -3.64 41.43 0.89
CA ASP A 429 -2.67 41.67 -0.20
C ASP A 429 -1.80 40.44 -0.54
N GLU A 430 -1.65 39.48 0.38
CA GLU A 430 -0.84 38.27 0.17
C GLU A 430 -1.71 37.08 -0.18
N PRO A 431 -1.44 36.37 -1.32
CA PRO A 431 -2.22 35.22 -1.71
C PRO A 431 -2.02 34.05 -0.74
N ARG A 432 -3.11 33.43 -0.29
CA ARG A 432 -3.07 32.18 0.44
C ARG A 432 -2.66 31.05 -0.51
N TYR A 433 -1.88 30.12 0.01
CA TYR A 433 -1.50 28.91 -0.70
C TYR A 433 -2.26 27.72 -0.09
N LEU A 434 -3.14 27.09 -0.83
CA LEU A 434 -3.87 25.91 -0.37
C LEU A 434 -3.43 24.67 -1.15
N VAL A 435 -3.48 23.54 -0.47
CA VAL A 435 -3.26 22.22 -1.06
C VAL A 435 -4.53 21.40 -0.90
N THR A 436 -4.98 20.78 -1.97
CA THR A 436 -6.13 19.87 -1.92
C THR A 436 -5.86 18.60 -2.69
N ALA A 437 -6.54 17.55 -2.30
CA ALA A 437 -6.50 16.23 -2.93
C ALA A 437 -7.70 15.41 -2.51
N ALA A 438 -7.79 14.17 -3.01
CA ALA A 438 -8.65 13.16 -2.41
C ALA A 438 -8.12 12.69 -1.05
N GLY A 439 -8.97 12.07 -0.25
CA GLY A 439 -8.60 11.56 1.07
C GLY A 439 -7.70 10.31 1.05
N THR A 440 -7.46 9.75 -0.14
CA THR A 440 -6.67 8.52 -0.35
C THR A 440 -5.95 8.57 -1.70
N THR A 441 -4.81 7.91 -1.77
CA THR A 441 -4.06 7.74 -3.03
C THR A 441 -4.79 6.84 -4.04
N ARG A 442 -5.78 6.05 -3.59
CA ARG A 442 -6.63 5.17 -4.43
C ARG A 442 -8.02 5.77 -4.61
N TRP A 443 -8.04 7.04 -4.94
CA TRP A 443 -9.23 7.80 -5.21
C TRP A 443 -10.01 7.25 -6.41
N ASP A 444 -11.34 7.17 -6.27
CA ASP A 444 -12.27 6.72 -7.32
C ASP A 444 -13.35 7.80 -7.54
N PRO A 445 -13.02 8.86 -8.28
CA PRO A 445 -13.92 9.98 -8.52
C PRO A 445 -14.86 9.73 -9.69
N ASP A 446 -16.04 10.36 -9.67
CA ASP A 446 -16.87 10.47 -10.86
C ASP A 446 -16.15 11.30 -11.96
N PRO A 447 -15.98 10.78 -13.18
CA PRO A 447 -15.30 11.50 -14.27
C PRO A 447 -15.98 12.83 -14.66
N LEU A 448 -17.29 12.95 -14.50
CA LEU A 448 -18.01 14.22 -14.75
C LEU A 448 -17.64 15.26 -13.69
N MET A 449 -17.54 14.85 -12.42
CA MET A 449 -17.12 15.71 -11.33
C MET A 449 -15.73 16.30 -11.61
N LEU A 450 -14.76 15.48 -12.02
CA LEU A 450 -13.41 15.95 -12.36
C LEU A 450 -13.44 17.04 -13.44
N ARG A 451 -14.16 16.79 -14.53
CA ARG A 451 -14.27 17.75 -15.65
C ARG A 451 -14.99 19.02 -15.23
N VAL A 452 -16.07 18.91 -14.46
CA VAL A 452 -16.83 20.07 -13.95
C VAL A 452 -15.97 20.93 -13.05
N LEU A 453 -15.23 20.35 -12.10
CA LEU A 453 -14.35 21.08 -11.21
C LEU A 453 -13.16 21.72 -11.93
N LEU A 454 -12.43 20.98 -12.77
CA LEU A 454 -11.31 21.53 -13.55
C LEU A 454 -11.76 22.75 -14.39
N THR A 455 -12.89 22.63 -15.09
CA THR A 455 -13.42 23.71 -15.90
C THR A 455 -13.80 24.91 -15.03
N SER A 456 -14.42 24.66 -13.88
CA SER A 456 -14.90 25.73 -12.98
C SER A 456 -13.74 26.46 -12.29
N LEU A 457 -12.77 25.73 -11.77
CA LEU A 457 -11.58 26.30 -11.09
C LEU A 457 -10.72 27.14 -12.04
N ARG A 458 -10.65 26.73 -13.32
CA ARG A 458 -9.89 27.48 -14.34
C ARG A 458 -10.47 28.86 -14.63
N VAL A 459 -11.79 29.05 -14.49
CA VAL A 459 -12.47 30.31 -14.81
C VAL A 459 -12.86 31.12 -13.58
N ALA A 460 -12.73 30.58 -12.37
CA ALA A 460 -12.98 31.26 -11.12
C ALA A 460 -11.89 32.33 -10.86
N PRO A 461 -12.21 33.65 -10.84
CA PRO A 461 -11.19 34.70 -10.76
C PRO A 461 -10.46 34.76 -9.42
N TRP A 462 -11.03 34.17 -8.37
CA TRP A 462 -10.45 34.10 -7.02
C TRP A 462 -9.56 32.88 -6.81
N THR A 463 -9.29 32.06 -7.87
CA THR A 463 -8.47 30.87 -7.77
C THR A 463 -7.42 30.86 -8.87
N ARG A 464 -6.18 30.52 -8.49
CA ARG A 464 -5.09 30.27 -9.42
C ARG A 464 -4.51 28.88 -9.15
N LEU A 465 -4.73 27.95 -10.07
CA LEU A 465 -4.12 26.62 -9.99
C LEU A 465 -2.60 26.73 -10.22
N VAL A 466 -1.81 26.10 -9.34
CA VAL A 466 -0.34 26.12 -9.34
C VAL A 466 0.21 24.72 -9.01
N PRO A 467 1.38 24.34 -9.51
CA PRO A 467 2.04 23.09 -9.13
C PRO A 467 2.38 23.03 -7.64
N ALA A 468 2.26 21.86 -7.01
CA ALA A 468 2.61 21.71 -5.58
C ALA A 468 4.11 21.95 -5.30
N GLY A 469 4.97 21.71 -6.29
CA GLY A 469 6.40 22.03 -6.21
C GLY A 469 6.68 23.53 -5.92
N ASP A 470 5.77 24.43 -6.28
CA ASP A 470 5.91 25.86 -5.96
C ASP A 470 5.97 26.08 -4.45
N ALA A 471 5.27 25.27 -3.65
CA ALA A 471 5.31 25.36 -2.19
C ALA A 471 6.68 25.02 -1.60
N LEU A 472 7.49 24.23 -2.30
CA LEU A 472 8.84 23.88 -1.83
C LEU A 472 9.81 25.06 -1.91
N ALA A 473 9.56 25.97 -2.86
CA ALA A 473 10.37 27.18 -3.06
C ALA A 473 9.93 28.37 -2.20
N LEU A 474 8.78 28.27 -1.52
CA LEU A 474 8.30 29.34 -0.65
C LEU A 474 9.15 29.42 0.63
N PRO A 475 9.36 30.61 1.20
CA PRO A 475 9.99 30.75 2.50
C PRO A 475 9.17 30.03 3.59
N ALA A 476 9.83 29.70 4.71
CA ALA A 476 9.14 29.15 5.88
C ALA A 476 7.94 30.05 6.25
N PRO A 477 6.76 29.46 6.51
CA PRO A 477 5.61 30.26 6.88
C PRO A 477 5.85 30.92 8.26
N PRO A 478 5.44 32.18 8.46
CA PRO A 478 5.64 32.87 9.72
C PRO A 478 4.77 32.33 10.87
N LEU A 479 3.92 31.35 10.59
CA LEU A 479 2.95 30.76 11.51
C LEU A 479 3.51 29.49 12.15
N SER A 480 3.70 29.51 13.47
CA SER A 480 4.05 28.31 14.23
C SER A 480 2.90 27.31 14.23
N ARG A 481 3.25 26.02 14.19
CA ARG A 481 2.28 24.93 14.21
C ARG A 481 2.68 23.87 15.23
N VAL A 482 1.70 23.21 15.81
CA VAL A 482 1.87 22.11 16.76
C VAL A 482 1.31 20.83 16.12
N ALA A 483 2.14 19.79 16.11
CA ALA A 483 1.72 18.49 15.64
C ALA A 483 0.69 17.89 16.58
N ALA A 484 -0.36 17.29 16.02
CA ALA A 484 -1.26 16.45 16.78
C ALA A 484 -0.56 15.12 17.10
N ASP A 485 -0.82 14.61 18.30
CA ASP A 485 -0.25 13.32 18.72
C ASP A 485 -0.59 12.20 17.73
N TYR A 486 0.41 11.36 17.47
CA TYR A 486 0.20 10.10 16.76
C TYR A 486 -0.36 9.07 17.75
N ASP A 487 -1.66 9.14 17.97
CA ASP A 487 -2.39 8.44 19.02
C ASP A 487 -2.70 6.97 18.67
N SER A 488 -3.31 6.27 19.64
CA SER A 488 -3.72 4.86 19.44
C SER A 488 -4.73 4.67 18.32
N LYS A 489 -5.54 5.69 17.98
CA LYS A 489 -6.49 5.62 16.85
C LYS A 489 -5.79 5.71 15.51
N ALA A 490 -4.70 6.49 15.42
CA ALA A 490 -3.87 6.53 14.24
C ALA A 490 -3.17 5.18 14.04
N ARG A 491 -2.58 4.64 15.12
CA ARG A 491 -1.93 3.31 15.12
C ARG A 491 -2.86 2.18 14.73
N ALA A 492 -4.09 2.16 15.24
CA ALA A 492 -5.08 1.12 14.92
C ALA A 492 -5.53 1.11 13.45
N ARG A 493 -5.10 2.09 12.64
CA ARG A 493 -5.36 2.16 11.21
C ARG A 493 -4.18 1.74 10.34
N GLU A 494 -3.00 1.48 10.94
CA GLU A 494 -1.83 0.96 10.25
C GLU A 494 -2.04 -0.49 9.80
N LEU A 495 -1.07 -1.04 9.07
CA LEU A 495 -0.99 -2.48 8.89
C LEU A 495 -0.83 -3.16 10.26
N ASP A 496 -1.56 -4.26 10.42
CA ASP A 496 -1.63 -5.00 11.68
C ASP A 496 -0.25 -5.49 12.13
N GLU A 497 0.01 -5.51 13.46
CA GLU A 497 1.30 -5.90 14.03
C GLU A 497 1.64 -7.37 13.76
N ASP A 498 0.65 -8.27 13.83
CA ASP A 498 0.86 -9.69 13.53
C ASP A 498 1.17 -9.89 12.04
N TYR A 499 0.52 -9.12 11.16
CA TYR A 499 0.83 -9.10 9.74
C TYR A 499 2.26 -8.63 9.48
N MET A 500 2.67 -7.51 10.08
CA MET A 500 4.02 -6.96 9.94
C MET A 500 5.10 -7.87 10.54
N SER A 501 4.76 -8.65 11.57
CA SER A 501 5.66 -9.69 12.10
C SER A 501 5.93 -10.78 11.07
N LYS A 502 4.92 -11.20 10.30
CA LYS A 502 5.09 -12.17 9.19
C LYS A 502 5.94 -11.56 8.06
N VAL A 503 5.71 -10.30 7.69
CA VAL A 503 6.53 -9.58 6.70
C VAL A 503 7.99 -9.55 7.15
N LYS A 504 8.24 -9.22 8.40
CA LYS A 504 9.59 -9.21 8.98
C LYS A 504 10.27 -10.56 8.90
N HIS A 505 9.57 -11.64 9.22
CA HIS A 505 10.08 -13.00 9.09
C HIS A 505 10.48 -13.33 7.64
N ALA A 506 9.63 -12.99 6.68
CA ALA A 506 9.94 -13.16 5.25
C ALA A 506 11.18 -12.33 4.81
N GLN A 507 11.39 -11.14 5.40
CA GLN A 507 12.56 -10.31 5.15
C GLN A 507 13.83 -10.90 5.77
N GLU A 508 13.74 -11.53 6.93
CA GLU A 508 14.83 -12.26 7.59
C GLU A 508 15.24 -13.49 6.75
N ASP A 509 14.28 -14.25 6.24
CA ASP A 509 14.53 -15.39 5.35
C ASP A 509 15.20 -14.95 4.04
N LEU A 510 14.73 -13.87 3.42
CA LEU A 510 15.37 -13.30 2.24
C LEU A 510 16.80 -12.84 2.53
N THR A 511 17.03 -12.27 3.71
CA THR A 511 18.38 -11.88 4.15
C THR A 511 19.29 -13.10 4.32
N SER A 512 18.76 -14.23 4.77
CA SER A 512 19.49 -15.51 4.86
C SER A 512 19.89 -16.01 3.45
N ILE A 513 18.99 -15.97 2.46
CA ILE A 513 19.31 -16.29 1.07
C ILE A 513 20.44 -15.41 0.55
N ARG A 514 20.36 -14.08 0.76
CA ARG A 514 21.38 -13.12 0.33
C ARG A 514 22.76 -13.37 0.96
N SER A 515 22.79 -13.93 2.16
CA SER A 515 24.04 -14.17 2.88
C SER A 515 24.85 -15.36 2.38
N VAL A 516 24.22 -16.29 1.66
CA VAL A 516 24.87 -17.51 1.16
C VAL A 516 25.05 -17.52 -0.36
N VAL A 517 24.24 -16.80 -1.14
CA VAL A 517 24.33 -16.74 -2.60
C VAL A 517 25.33 -15.69 -3.04
N VAL A 518 26.30 -16.06 -3.90
CA VAL A 518 27.37 -15.16 -4.36
C VAL A 518 26.85 -13.98 -5.17
N ASN A 519 25.87 -14.21 -6.04
CA ASN A 519 25.19 -13.15 -6.82
C ASN A 519 23.68 -13.22 -6.62
N PRO A 520 23.16 -12.64 -5.52
CA PRO A 520 21.75 -12.80 -5.15
C PRO A 520 20.77 -11.91 -5.93
N ILE A 521 21.24 -10.95 -6.75
CA ILE A 521 20.40 -9.88 -7.34
C ILE A 521 19.20 -10.47 -8.11
N GLY A 522 19.43 -11.43 -9.00
CA GLY A 522 18.37 -12.05 -9.82
C GLY A 522 17.29 -12.76 -8.99
N ILE A 523 17.63 -13.25 -7.80
CA ILE A 523 16.73 -13.94 -6.89
C ILE A 523 16.08 -12.96 -5.92
N SER A 524 16.88 -12.06 -5.35
CA SER A 524 16.47 -11.22 -4.22
C SER A 524 15.69 -9.98 -4.62
N GLU A 525 15.97 -9.36 -5.77
CA GLU A 525 15.26 -8.12 -6.17
C GLU A 525 13.76 -8.34 -6.45
N PRO A 526 13.33 -9.39 -7.19
CA PRO A 526 11.90 -9.65 -7.37
C PRO A 526 11.15 -9.90 -6.04
N ILE A 527 11.79 -10.61 -5.12
CA ILE A 527 11.22 -10.89 -3.78
C ILE A 527 11.15 -9.60 -2.95
N SER A 528 12.21 -8.78 -2.99
CA SER A 528 12.24 -7.49 -2.28
C SER A 528 11.15 -6.54 -2.77
N ALA A 529 10.96 -6.44 -4.09
CA ALA A 529 9.89 -5.64 -4.67
C ALA A 529 8.51 -6.17 -4.26
N ALA A 530 8.34 -7.50 -4.17
CA ALA A 530 7.10 -8.10 -3.70
C ALA A 530 6.84 -7.83 -2.21
N LEU A 531 7.89 -7.85 -1.36
CA LEU A 531 7.77 -7.48 0.06
C LEU A 531 7.40 -6.01 0.23
N LEU A 532 7.99 -5.07 -0.53
CA LEU A 532 7.54 -3.67 -0.55
C LEU A 532 6.07 -3.54 -0.97
N ARG A 533 5.58 -4.39 -1.91
CA ARG A 533 4.16 -4.43 -2.27
C ARG A 533 3.30 -4.95 -1.11
N ALA A 534 3.79 -5.92 -0.33
CA ALA A 534 3.09 -6.41 0.86
C ALA A 534 3.02 -5.35 1.97
N GLU A 535 3.97 -4.42 2.03
CA GLU A 535 4.03 -3.31 2.98
C GLU A 535 3.21 -2.07 2.55
N SER A 536 2.46 -2.15 1.46
CA SER A 536 1.68 -1.03 0.93
C SER A 536 0.56 -0.60 1.87
N SER A 537 0.36 0.72 1.98
CA SER A 537 -0.78 1.33 2.67
C SER A 537 -2.14 0.90 2.11
N ALA A 538 -2.17 0.38 0.88
CA ALA A 538 -3.34 -0.20 0.22
C ALA A 538 -4.03 -1.28 1.05
N TRP A 539 -3.24 -2.06 1.76
CA TRP A 539 -3.70 -3.24 2.48
C TRP A 539 -4.42 -2.92 3.78
N ARG A 540 -4.33 -1.69 4.29
CA ARG A 540 -5.10 -1.22 5.47
C ARG A 540 -6.61 -1.51 5.35
N THR A 541 -7.14 -1.51 4.12
CA THR A 541 -8.57 -1.75 3.86
C THR A 541 -8.87 -3.14 3.30
N ARG A 542 -7.84 -3.94 2.99
CA ARG A 542 -7.97 -5.27 2.36
C ARG A 542 -7.05 -6.31 3.02
N PRO A 543 -7.17 -6.58 4.33
CA PRO A 543 -6.22 -7.43 5.05
C PRO A 543 -6.16 -8.88 4.51
N ARG A 544 -7.27 -9.45 4.03
CA ARG A 544 -7.28 -10.80 3.45
C ARG A 544 -6.44 -10.88 2.18
N ALA A 545 -6.53 -9.89 1.29
CA ALA A 545 -5.73 -9.87 0.07
C ALA A 545 -4.24 -9.62 0.38
N ALA A 546 -3.93 -8.90 1.45
CA ALA A 546 -2.57 -8.75 1.95
C ALA A 546 -1.98 -10.10 2.42
N ASP A 547 -2.74 -10.87 3.23
CA ASP A 547 -2.33 -12.20 3.68
C ASP A 547 -2.12 -13.16 2.48
N GLU A 548 -2.98 -13.11 1.46
CA GLU A 548 -2.84 -13.93 0.24
C GLU A 548 -1.55 -13.60 -0.52
N LEU A 549 -1.26 -12.31 -0.71
CA LEU A 549 -0.01 -11.87 -1.34
C LEU A 549 1.21 -12.33 -0.54
N LEU A 550 1.22 -12.08 0.77
CA LEU A 550 2.33 -12.45 1.65
C LEU A 550 2.54 -13.98 1.69
N ALA A 551 1.47 -14.77 1.75
CA ALA A 551 1.57 -16.23 1.69
C ALA A 551 2.19 -16.72 0.37
N THR A 552 1.93 -16.02 -0.74
CA THR A 552 2.54 -16.36 -2.03
C THR A 552 4.04 -15.98 -2.07
N ILE A 553 4.39 -14.84 -1.46
CA ILE A 553 5.79 -14.41 -1.31
C ILE A 553 6.55 -15.42 -0.43
N GLN A 554 5.98 -15.81 0.71
CA GLN A 554 6.61 -16.79 1.62
C GLN A 554 6.83 -18.13 0.92
N ARG A 555 5.84 -18.67 0.20
CA ARG A 555 6.01 -19.89 -0.61
C ARG A 555 7.16 -19.78 -1.63
N THR A 556 7.36 -18.59 -2.21
CA THR A 556 8.47 -18.35 -3.14
C THR A 556 9.81 -18.38 -2.41
N ILE A 557 9.89 -17.75 -1.23
CA ILE A 557 11.08 -17.76 -0.37
C ILE A 557 11.40 -19.18 0.08
N ASP A 558 10.41 -19.93 0.59
CA ASP A 558 10.57 -21.31 1.06
C ASP A 558 11.10 -22.20 -0.07
N ALA A 559 10.54 -22.06 -1.27
CA ALA A 559 11.00 -22.79 -2.47
C ALA A 559 12.47 -22.45 -2.82
N ARG A 560 12.92 -21.22 -2.56
CA ARG A 560 14.33 -20.85 -2.72
C ARG A 560 15.20 -21.37 -1.60
N MET A 561 14.73 -21.33 -0.35
CA MET A 561 15.46 -21.87 0.80
C MET A 561 15.76 -23.35 0.64
N THR A 562 14.84 -24.13 0.05
CA THR A 562 15.02 -25.57 -0.19
C THR A 562 15.99 -25.90 -1.33
N GLN A 563 16.49 -24.93 -2.10
CA GLN A 563 17.49 -25.15 -3.15
C GLN A 563 18.92 -25.38 -2.63
N LEU A 564 19.18 -25.10 -1.36
CA LEU A 564 20.45 -25.39 -0.70
C LEU A 564 20.18 -26.25 0.53
N TYR A 565 20.60 -27.49 0.50
CA TYR A 565 20.28 -28.47 1.55
C TYR A 565 21.38 -29.47 1.82
N ILE A 566 21.33 -30.04 3.00
CA ILE A 566 22.18 -31.18 3.40
C ILE A 566 21.54 -32.46 2.90
N VAL A 567 22.28 -33.27 2.12
CA VAL A 567 21.83 -34.59 1.71
C VAL A 567 21.88 -35.51 2.93
N PRO A 568 20.75 -36.04 3.41
CA PRO A 568 20.70 -36.78 4.65
C PRO A 568 21.50 -38.09 4.56
N ARG A 569 22.18 -38.43 5.66
CA ARG A 569 22.76 -39.76 5.91
C ARG A 569 22.32 -40.21 7.29
N ASP A 570 21.85 -41.46 7.37
CA ASP A 570 21.27 -41.94 8.63
C ASP A 570 22.32 -42.24 9.69
N ASN A 571 23.44 -42.88 9.31
CA ASN A 571 24.46 -43.35 10.25
C ASN A 571 25.87 -43.17 9.71
N VAL A 572 26.79 -42.80 10.59
CA VAL A 572 28.23 -42.83 10.35
C VAL A 572 28.92 -43.58 11.49
N THR A 573 29.77 -44.57 11.15
CA THR A 573 30.46 -45.42 12.13
C THR A 573 31.95 -45.10 12.14
N PHE A 574 32.51 -44.82 13.33
CA PHE A 574 33.93 -44.57 13.55
C PHE A 574 34.63 -45.77 14.20
N SER A 575 35.85 -46.01 13.77
CA SER A 575 36.72 -47.02 14.38
C SER A 575 37.46 -46.55 15.64
N GLY A 576 37.18 -45.36 16.15
CA GLY A 576 37.81 -44.75 17.31
C GLY A 576 37.00 -43.58 17.86
N ASP A 577 37.61 -42.75 18.71
CA ASP A 577 37.02 -41.56 19.32
C ASP A 577 37.24 -40.27 18.49
N GLN A 578 38.00 -40.35 17.40
CA GLN A 578 38.26 -39.26 16.45
C GLN A 578 38.01 -39.75 15.03
N GLY A 579 37.49 -38.84 14.19
CA GLY A 579 37.24 -39.15 12.79
C GLY A 579 36.73 -37.91 12.05
N SER A 580 36.38 -38.12 10.79
CA SER A 580 35.78 -37.09 9.95
C SER A 580 34.35 -37.50 9.57
N VAL A 581 33.42 -36.56 9.71
CA VAL A 581 32.01 -36.78 9.30
C VAL A 581 31.83 -36.22 7.90
N PRO A 582 31.54 -37.08 6.91
CA PRO A 582 31.25 -36.63 5.56
C PRO A 582 29.82 -36.01 5.52
N VAL A 583 29.75 -34.72 5.27
CA VAL A 583 28.53 -33.97 5.07
C VAL A 583 28.43 -33.59 3.58
N THR A 584 27.39 -34.08 2.91
CA THR A 584 27.14 -33.72 1.52
C THR A 584 26.14 -32.58 1.46
N VAL A 585 26.53 -31.46 0.86
CA VAL A 585 25.68 -30.28 0.62
C VAL A 585 25.36 -30.20 -0.87
N ALA A 586 24.09 -30.00 -1.22
CA ALA A 586 23.62 -29.81 -2.57
C ALA A 586 23.23 -28.36 -2.80
N ASN A 587 23.76 -27.75 -3.88
CA ASN A 587 23.36 -26.44 -4.37
C ASN A 587 22.55 -26.61 -5.66
N GLU A 588 21.25 -26.29 -5.61
CA GLU A 588 20.34 -26.28 -6.77
C GLU A 588 20.01 -24.85 -7.23
N PHE A 589 20.67 -23.83 -6.67
CA PHE A 589 20.61 -22.47 -7.21
C PHE A 589 21.30 -22.37 -8.56
N ASP A 590 20.88 -21.42 -9.38
CA ASP A 590 21.56 -21.04 -10.63
C ASP A 590 22.84 -20.20 -10.39
N SER A 591 23.24 -20.03 -9.13
CA SER A 591 24.39 -19.22 -8.69
C SER A 591 25.23 -20.03 -7.71
N SER A 592 26.54 -19.74 -7.63
CA SER A 592 27.41 -20.28 -6.58
C SER A 592 26.89 -19.84 -5.20
N VAL A 593 27.10 -20.71 -4.20
CA VAL A 593 26.80 -20.41 -2.79
C VAL A 593 28.05 -20.59 -1.95
N ILE A 594 28.20 -19.79 -0.90
CA ILE A 594 29.27 -19.89 0.08
C ILE A 594 28.67 -20.23 1.42
N VAL A 595 29.02 -21.41 1.95
CA VAL A 595 28.47 -21.91 3.21
C VAL A 595 29.51 -22.65 4.04
N GLY A 596 29.36 -22.56 5.35
CA GLY A 596 30.04 -23.39 6.33
C GLY A 596 29.09 -24.46 6.89
N VAL A 597 29.66 -25.40 7.62
CA VAL A 597 28.92 -26.47 8.29
C VAL A 597 29.29 -26.52 9.76
N THR A 598 28.29 -26.58 10.62
CA THR A 598 28.46 -26.80 12.05
C THR A 598 27.75 -28.08 12.49
N LEU A 599 28.39 -28.84 13.41
CA LEU A 599 27.84 -30.07 13.99
C LEU A 599 27.64 -29.88 15.50
N THR A 600 26.47 -30.23 15.99
CA THR A 600 26.13 -30.16 17.43
C THR A 600 25.62 -31.54 17.90
N GLY A 601 26.29 -32.09 18.89
CA GLY A 601 25.85 -33.36 19.51
C GLY A 601 24.77 -33.19 20.56
N VAL A 602 23.90 -34.18 20.72
CA VAL A 602 22.91 -34.18 21.81
C VAL A 602 23.16 -35.40 22.67
N PRO A 603 23.73 -35.25 23.90
CA PRO A 603 24.13 -33.96 24.55
C PRO A 603 25.43 -33.36 23.95
N ALA A 604 25.53 -32.04 23.96
CA ALA A 604 26.61 -31.29 23.31
C ALA A 604 28.01 -31.65 23.85
N ALA A 605 28.13 -31.93 25.14
CA ALA A 605 29.41 -32.29 25.79
C ALA A 605 30.06 -33.56 25.23
N ARG A 606 29.33 -34.38 24.44
CA ARG A 606 29.83 -35.62 23.87
C ARG A 606 30.43 -35.48 22.47
N LEU A 607 30.26 -34.30 21.83
CA LEU A 607 30.82 -34.00 20.51
C LEU A 607 31.67 -32.76 20.57
N ALA A 608 32.92 -32.83 20.22
CA ALA A 608 33.73 -31.68 19.85
C ALA A 608 33.91 -31.76 18.33
N ALA A 609 33.34 -30.79 17.64
CA ALA A 609 33.46 -30.61 16.20
C ALA A 609 34.14 -29.26 15.92
N GLU A 610 35.10 -29.24 15.00
CA GLU A 610 35.65 -27.99 14.50
C GLU A 610 34.72 -27.48 13.40
N PRO A 611 34.29 -26.19 13.45
CA PRO A 611 33.55 -25.60 12.35
C PRO A 611 34.34 -25.71 11.05
N LEU A 612 33.71 -26.09 9.97
CA LEU A 612 34.36 -26.13 8.67
C LEU A 612 34.42 -24.71 8.11
N ASP A 613 35.55 -24.33 7.53
CA ASP A 613 35.69 -23.08 6.79
C ASP A 613 34.67 -22.97 5.66
N GLN A 614 34.39 -21.73 5.28
CA GLN A 614 33.47 -21.42 4.18
C GLN A 614 33.90 -22.11 2.88
N VAL A 615 32.98 -22.80 2.25
CA VAL A 615 33.20 -23.51 0.99
C VAL A 615 32.26 -22.98 -0.08
N GLU A 616 32.82 -22.62 -1.25
CA GLU A 616 32.03 -22.28 -2.41
C GLU A 616 31.56 -23.56 -3.13
N ILE A 617 30.27 -23.62 -3.42
CA ILE A 617 29.63 -24.73 -4.16
C ILE A 617 29.02 -24.16 -5.44
N GLU A 618 29.52 -24.59 -6.59
CA GLU A 618 29.04 -24.15 -7.90
C GLU A 618 27.56 -24.49 -8.16
N PRO A 619 26.90 -23.81 -9.10
CA PRO A 619 25.52 -24.08 -9.49
C PRO A 619 25.27 -25.53 -9.87
N GLY A 620 24.20 -26.14 -9.37
CA GLY A 620 23.81 -27.54 -9.68
C GLY A 620 24.79 -28.62 -9.18
N ARG A 621 25.76 -28.26 -8.32
CA ARG A 621 26.78 -29.18 -7.81
C ARG A 621 26.48 -29.64 -6.38
N ARG A 622 27.12 -30.80 -6.05
CA ARG A 622 27.17 -31.32 -4.70
C ARG A 622 28.61 -31.32 -4.21
N ALA A 623 28.86 -30.85 -2.99
CA ALA A 623 30.14 -30.89 -2.33
C ALA A 623 30.06 -31.85 -1.15
N SER A 624 31.07 -32.73 -1.02
CA SER A 624 31.24 -33.59 0.17
C SER A 624 32.28 -32.94 1.08
N LEU A 625 31.87 -32.51 2.24
CA LEU A 625 32.66 -31.78 3.22
C LEU A 625 33.03 -32.72 4.37
N GLU A 626 34.31 -32.78 4.70
CA GLU A 626 34.82 -33.67 5.76
C GLU A 626 34.99 -32.83 7.06
N VAL A 627 34.05 -32.98 8.01
CA VAL A 627 34.11 -32.26 9.27
C VAL A 627 34.85 -33.07 10.35
N PRO A 628 36.00 -32.62 10.83
CA PRO A 628 36.73 -33.30 11.92
C PRO A 628 35.90 -33.26 13.20
N VAL A 629 35.74 -34.44 13.82
CA VAL A 629 35.00 -34.58 15.08
C VAL A 629 35.73 -35.45 16.08
N ARG A 630 35.52 -35.17 17.36
CA ARG A 630 35.90 -36.01 18.48
C ARG A 630 34.67 -36.38 19.30
N ILE A 631 34.44 -37.66 19.52
CA ILE A 631 33.29 -38.21 20.24
C ILE A 631 33.73 -38.75 21.59
N VAL A 632 32.98 -38.38 22.64
CA VAL A 632 33.21 -38.90 24.00
C VAL A 632 32.15 -39.97 24.32
N GLY A 633 32.61 -41.22 24.55
CA GLY A 633 31.72 -42.35 24.88
C GLY A 633 31.46 -43.26 23.69
N SER A 634 30.89 -44.45 23.97
CA SER A 634 30.65 -45.52 22.97
C SER A 634 29.17 -45.66 22.57
N GLU A 635 28.26 -44.94 23.21
CA GLU A 635 26.84 -45.00 22.88
C GLU A 635 26.53 -44.20 21.61
N PRO A 636 25.53 -44.60 20.81
CA PRO A 636 25.09 -43.79 19.68
C PRO A 636 24.82 -42.31 20.06
N LEU A 637 25.32 -41.36 19.27
CA LEU A 637 25.19 -39.95 19.51
C LEU A 637 24.35 -39.32 18.38
N ARG A 638 23.24 -38.68 18.74
CA ARG A 638 22.47 -37.88 17.78
C ARG A 638 23.24 -36.59 17.54
N VAL A 639 23.47 -36.25 16.27
CA VAL A 639 24.16 -35.04 15.83
C VAL A 639 23.27 -34.26 14.90
N THR A 640 23.11 -32.99 15.19
CA THR A 640 22.44 -32.01 14.32
C THR A 640 23.49 -31.30 13.48
N ILE A 641 23.28 -31.28 12.17
CA ILE A 641 24.11 -30.61 11.17
C ILE A 641 23.37 -29.39 10.70
N GLN A 642 24.05 -28.24 10.74
CA GLN A 642 23.47 -26.95 10.31
C GLN A 642 24.40 -26.28 9.30
N LEU A 643 23.81 -25.78 8.19
CA LEU A 643 24.50 -24.85 7.30
C LEU A 643 24.58 -23.49 7.97
N VAL A 644 25.68 -22.79 7.77
CA VAL A 644 25.91 -21.44 8.30
C VAL A 644 26.51 -20.54 7.24
N ASP A 645 26.17 -19.24 7.33
CA ASP A 645 26.77 -18.20 6.48
C ASP A 645 28.14 -17.76 7.02
N GLU A 646 28.78 -16.79 6.35
CA GLU A 646 30.08 -16.22 6.73
C GLU A 646 30.10 -15.62 8.14
N ARG A 647 28.96 -15.27 8.70
CA ARG A 647 28.81 -14.70 10.06
C ARG A 647 28.40 -15.73 11.10
N GLY A 648 28.34 -17.02 10.71
CA GLY A 648 27.91 -18.12 11.58
C GLY A 648 26.40 -18.19 11.84
N ARG A 649 25.56 -17.48 11.05
CA ARG A 649 24.10 -17.54 11.16
C ARG A 649 23.59 -18.78 10.44
N SER A 650 22.61 -19.46 11.03
CA SER A 650 21.99 -20.67 10.47
C SER A 650 21.27 -20.40 9.15
N PHE A 651 21.41 -21.31 8.19
CA PHE A 651 20.69 -21.34 6.93
C PHE A 651 19.92 -22.65 6.76
N GLY A 652 18.65 -22.56 6.37
CA GLY A 652 17.80 -23.72 6.06
C GLY A 652 17.51 -24.63 7.26
N GLU A 653 16.90 -25.77 6.96
CA GLU A 653 16.58 -26.76 7.99
C GLU A 653 17.79 -27.61 8.38
N PRO A 654 17.99 -27.92 9.69
CA PRO A 654 19.06 -28.78 10.14
C PRO A 654 18.81 -30.22 9.74
N ALA A 655 19.86 -30.95 9.34
CA ALA A 655 19.83 -32.38 9.17
C ALA A 655 20.25 -33.10 10.47
N VAL A 656 19.71 -34.28 10.69
CA VAL A 656 20.02 -35.10 11.87
C VAL A 656 20.66 -36.42 11.43
N MET A 657 21.76 -36.80 12.06
CA MET A 657 22.38 -38.11 11.86
C MET A 657 22.76 -38.77 13.20
N ILE A 658 23.04 -40.05 13.15
CA ILE A 658 23.50 -40.81 14.31
C ILE A 658 24.96 -41.20 14.09
N LEU A 659 25.84 -40.77 14.98
CA LEU A 659 27.22 -41.20 15.02
C LEU A 659 27.37 -42.38 15.96
N GLN A 660 28.05 -43.45 15.49
CA GLN A 660 28.33 -44.67 16.29
C GLN A 660 29.84 -44.91 16.32
N THR A 661 30.35 -45.22 17.50
CA THR A 661 31.76 -45.65 17.67
C THR A 661 31.80 -47.17 17.87
N THR A 662 32.61 -47.87 17.12
CA THR A 662 32.86 -49.32 17.39
C THR A 662 33.88 -49.43 18.49
N ALA A 663 33.45 -49.93 19.66
CA ALA A 663 34.27 -50.14 20.84
C ALA A 663 35.29 -51.32 20.71
N TYR A 664 35.60 -51.74 19.46
CA TYR A 664 36.44 -52.91 19.24
C TYR A 664 37.92 -52.71 19.54
N SER A 665 38.44 -51.50 19.61
CA SER A 665 39.89 -51.28 19.67
C SER A 665 40.54 -51.68 21.00
N ARG A 666 39.89 -51.52 22.13
CA ARG A 666 40.47 -51.91 23.42
C ARG A 666 40.30 -53.41 23.72
N ALA A 667 39.14 -53.99 23.41
CA ALA A 667 38.98 -55.42 23.59
C ALA A 667 39.83 -56.22 22.61
N ALA A 668 39.92 -55.82 21.33
CA ALA A 668 40.84 -56.41 20.36
C ALA A 668 42.32 -56.28 20.77
N LEU A 669 42.73 -55.11 21.32
CA LEU A 669 44.10 -54.94 21.83
C LEU A 669 44.36 -55.87 23.02
N TRP A 670 43.43 -56.02 23.95
CA TRP A 670 43.57 -56.93 25.07
C TRP A 670 43.57 -58.40 24.63
N VAL A 671 42.81 -58.75 23.60
CA VAL A 671 42.80 -60.09 22.99
C VAL A 671 44.14 -60.40 22.28
N VAL A 672 44.67 -59.41 21.52
CA VAL A 672 45.98 -59.54 20.85
C VAL A 672 47.09 -59.57 21.85
N VAL A 673 47.10 -58.74 22.87
CA VAL A 673 48.07 -58.74 23.95
C VAL A 673 47.97 -60.03 24.77
N GLY A 674 46.76 -60.52 25.06
CA GLY A 674 46.53 -61.76 25.72
C GLY A 674 46.99 -62.96 24.88
N ALA A 675 46.75 -63.01 23.58
CA ALA A 675 47.23 -64.00 22.65
C ALA A 675 48.76 -63.96 22.51
N ALA A 676 49.36 -62.75 22.47
CA ALA A 676 50.81 -62.60 22.44
C ALA A 676 51.48 -63.10 23.75
N ILE A 677 50.86 -62.83 24.91
CA ILE A 677 51.33 -63.37 26.22
C ILE A 677 51.17 -64.87 26.24
N ILE A 678 50.07 -65.47 25.79
CA ILE A 678 49.90 -66.90 25.73
C ILE A 678 50.91 -67.53 24.79
N LEU A 679 51.16 -66.92 23.62
CA LEU A 679 52.17 -67.36 22.67
C LEU A 679 53.57 -67.34 23.28
N ALA A 680 53.93 -66.25 23.97
CA ALA A 680 55.19 -66.06 24.67
C ALA A 680 55.35 -67.11 25.79
N LEU A 681 54.29 -67.37 26.54
CA LEU A 681 54.29 -68.46 27.57
C LEU A 681 54.45 -69.89 26.96
N LEU A 682 53.78 -70.15 25.83
CA LEU A 682 53.92 -71.41 25.10
C LEU A 682 55.33 -71.58 24.54
N VAL A 683 55.94 -70.57 23.98
CA VAL A 683 57.32 -70.55 23.52
C VAL A 683 58.30 -70.74 24.68
N ALA A 684 58.11 -70.01 25.81
CA ALA A 684 58.91 -70.23 27.01
C ALA A 684 58.75 -71.66 27.59
N PHE A 685 57.56 -72.21 27.59
CA PHE A 685 57.32 -73.59 28.02
C PHE A 685 58.03 -74.61 27.11
N ASP A 686 57.99 -74.37 25.80
CA ASP A 686 58.68 -75.25 24.83
C ASP A 686 60.21 -75.15 24.97
N ILE A 687 60.74 -73.95 25.20
CA ILE A 687 62.19 -73.80 25.51
C ILE A 687 62.59 -74.48 26.81
N VAL A 688 61.80 -74.31 27.88
CA VAL A 688 62.04 -75.01 29.14
C VAL A 688 61.93 -76.57 28.99
N ARG A 689 60.97 -77.02 28.19
CA ARG A 689 60.83 -78.45 27.87
C ARG A 689 62.01 -78.98 27.06
N ARG A 690 62.56 -78.25 26.09
CA ARG A 690 63.76 -78.59 25.33
C ARG A 690 65.02 -78.52 26.16
N ALA A 691 65.14 -77.61 27.12
CA ALA A 691 66.27 -77.57 28.04
C ALA A 691 66.31 -78.71 29.04
N ARG A 692 65.17 -79.31 29.44
CA ARG A 692 65.08 -80.47 30.32
C ARG A 692 65.29 -81.84 29.60
N GLY A 693 65.33 -81.90 28.27
CA GLY A 693 65.44 -83.09 27.45
C GLY A 693 66.88 -83.51 27.04
N ARG A 694 67.90 -82.73 27.45
CA ARG A 694 69.33 -83.09 27.14
C ARG A 694 69.99 -83.85 28.24
N GLY A 695 69.88 -85.20 28.25
CA GLY A 695 70.60 -86.15 29.06
C GLY A 695 70.27 -87.61 28.73
N ARG A 696 70.84 -88.15 27.65
CA ARG A 696 71.38 -89.44 27.53
C ARG A 696 71.67 -89.83 26.08
N ALA A 697 72.95 -89.90 25.73
CA ALA A 697 73.45 -90.76 24.65
C ALA A 697 73.62 -92.20 25.17
N PRO A 698 73.63 -93.34 24.42
CA PRO A 698 74.74 -93.71 23.57
C PRO A 698 74.46 -94.59 22.29
N ARG A 699 75.55 -94.70 21.49
CA ARG A 699 76.13 -95.73 20.64
C ARG A 699 75.47 -96.25 19.38
N GLN A 700 76.17 -95.92 18.32
CA GLN A 700 76.68 -96.79 17.22
C GLN A 700 75.93 -98.09 16.83
N ASP A 701 75.62 -98.21 15.53
CA ASP A 701 76.22 -99.12 14.54
C ASP A 701 75.76 -98.76 13.11
N THR A 702 76.79 -98.69 12.22
CA THR A 702 76.77 -98.70 10.76
C THR A 702 76.80 -100.22 10.31
N PRO A 703 76.56 -100.72 9.09
CA PRO A 703 76.43 -100.12 7.76
C PRO A 703 75.30 -100.72 6.84
N ALA A 704 75.13 -100.19 5.73
CA ALA A 704 75.17 -100.76 4.37
C ALA A 704 74.20 -100.07 3.39
N GLU A 705 74.73 -99.52 2.36
CA GLU A 705 74.20 -99.31 1.03
C GLU A 705 73.73 -100.68 0.39
N PRO A 706 73.09 -100.81 -0.76
CA PRO A 706 73.01 -99.87 -1.87
C PRO A 706 71.65 -99.89 -2.65
N GLU A 707 71.66 -99.00 -3.63
CA GLU A 707 71.09 -99.05 -5.00
C GLU A 707 69.58 -98.97 -5.30
N ALA A 708 69.29 -97.95 -6.11
CA ALA A 708 68.71 -97.87 -7.43
C ALA A 708 67.21 -98.29 -7.60
N THR A 709 66.37 -97.38 -8.00
CA THR A 709 65.90 -96.96 -9.34
C THR A 709 65.04 -95.74 -9.24
#